data_94b7970420c49aa08bfb4bda443e5e68
#
_entry.id   94b7970420c49aa08bfb4bda443e5e68
#
_cell.length_a   1.000
_cell.length_b   1.000
_cell.length_c   1.000
_cell.angle_alpha   90.00
_cell.angle_beta   90.00
_cell.angle_gamma   90.00
#
_symmetry.space_group_name_H-M   'P 1'
#
loop_
_entity.id
_entity.type
_entity.pdbx_description
1 polymer ?
#
loop_
_entity_poly.entity_id
_entity_poly.type
_entity_poly.pdbx_seq_one_letter_code
_entity_poly.pdbx_strand_id
1 'polypeptide(L)'
;VRQLRLILVAVCLFVAATVVPAAAVDVPAALADASPATFGPNDPRIEFQGHWAKDDDLAITVNSGSSLRFRFTGDVLAAQFETESITVPSQLYVSVDGGAPVLVKVDEPRKLLAEGLDPAVTHTAELVVKDVDEYENRWTLPIQSGIVLSKVELAPGAKLVPTPRTTERRLEFYGDSITEGVMALCPVLGVDCADGSKGYAHLVGQAFGADTNQVGFGKQGIVQPGHGNVGTAAESFGWNLAGFPAAPFDPDAVVVNFGTNDAPYPSAEFAPKYRAYLEQIRSANPDTLILAMRPFNGTHAADIATSVKALHDHKIVYVDTAGWLGAKDYNGGSHPNVQGHQVAAGKLTKVLEHLTGWRATKPGDTATAKLSPRGVARSTCTDTPLQLTFDAPVELGVKGRLQVHRAGGEVVDTIDLADLATYQRSVGGARSDFGELHWWAYQPVVIDGRTASVYLHNRLEPGQIYYVTVDPGFFEGFRGIKSPASWMFRTQRDPAAGSKRLTVDGRGGADFCTVQSAIDFVPEGNTQTVRIDVASGTYRELVYVPQTKPNITIVGAGAGRTTIGYPNNNLLNGDYAMAGVPIEQAYCPRRVLPDPDRFNCWRTAMGVDADDFAMSDVTVQNLTPYHGSQAEAFRGNGERIVLARVRILGYQDSLRLQGKAYVTDSYVEGDVDFVWGTGGVFVRDSELKALHAGYYNQVRNSDNGPGNVFVNVRLTRGPETPDDSVYLGRVELNRFPTS
;
A
#
# COMPACT_ATOMS: atom_id res chain seq x y z
N VAL A 1 -38.31 -61.79 -28.36
CA VAL A 1 -38.35 -62.61 -29.57
C VAL A 1 -37.88 -61.81 -30.77
N ARG A 2 -36.75 -62.27 -31.31
CA ARG A 2 -36.23 -62.10 -32.70
C ARG A 2 -36.11 -60.67 -33.30
N GLN A 3 -34.87 -60.19 -33.43
CA GLN A 3 -34.08 -60.05 -34.67
C GLN A 3 -34.79 -59.40 -35.88
N LEU A 4 -34.17 -58.26 -36.36
CA LEU A 4 -33.71 -58.18 -37.75
C LEU A 4 -32.62 -57.08 -37.88
N ARG A 5 -31.50 -57.46 -38.47
CA ARG A 5 -30.37 -56.61 -38.91
C ARG A 5 -30.76 -55.92 -40.20
N LEU A 6 -30.31 -54.68 -40.39
CA LEU A 6 -30.10 -54.12 -41.74
C LEU A 6 -28.78 -53.34 -41.71
N ILE A 7 -27.90 -53.75 -42.64
CA ILE A 7 -26.58 -53.17 -42.96
C ILE A 7 -26.80 -51.98 -43.88
N LEU A 8 -26.21 -50.84 -43.54
CA LEU A 8 -25.95 -49.76 -44.53
C LEU A 8 -24.48 -49.44 -44.53
N VAL A 9 -23.85 -49.67 -45.68
CA VAL A 9 -22.48 -49.35 -46.02
C VAL A 9 -22.46 -47.85 -46.36
N ALA A 10 -21.68 -47.05 -45.64
CA ALA A 10 -21.33 -45.69 -46.00
C ALA A 10 -19.80 -45.60 -46.21
N VAL A 11 -19.41 -45.23 -47.40
CA VAL A 11 -18.04 -45.02 -47.85
C VAL A 11 -17.48 -43.80 -47.15
N CYS A 12 -16.46 -43.98 -46.30
CA CYS A 12 -15.66 -42.87 -45.75
C CYS A 12 -14.47 -42.60 -46.66
N LEU A 13 -14.47 -41.45 -47.29
CA LEU A 13 -13.26 -40.88 -47.90
C LEU A 13 -12.30 -40.42 -46.77
N PHE A 14 -11.15 -41.08 -46.64
CA PHE A 14 -10.06 -40.63 -45.80
C PHE A 14 -9.29 -39.50 -46.52
N VAL A 15 -9.42 -38.24 -45.97
CA VAL A 15 -8.45 -37.19 -46.23
C VAL A 15 -7.38 -37.33 -45.16
N ALA A 16 -6.19 -37.81 -45.56
CA ALA A 16 -5.02 -37.85 -44.70
C ALA A 16 -4.51 -36.41 -44.48
N ALA A 17 -4.87 -35.80 -43.37
CA ALA A 17 -4.18 -34.61 -42.86
C ALA A 17 -2.90 -35.08 -42.17
N THR A 18 -1.77 -34.76 -42.74
CA THR A 18 -0.45 -34.90 -42.11
C THR A 18 -0.38 -33.94 -40.90
N VAL A 19 -0.53 -34.51 -39.71
CA VAL A 19 -0.23 -33.83 -38.45
C VAL A 19 1.30 -33.78 -38.34
N VAL A 20 1.88 -32.61 -38.54
CA VAL A 20 3.25 -32.33 -38.14
C VAL A 20 3.28 -32.30 -36.63
N PRO A 21 4.03 -33.14 -35.91
CA PRO A 21 4.14 -33.05 -34.49
C PRO A 21 4.84 -31.71 -34.15
N ALA A 22 4.18 -30.87 -33.36
CA ALA A 22 4.82 -29.73 -32.72
C ALA A 22 6.01 -30.30 -31.93
N ALA A 23 7.20 -29.85 -32.22
CA ALA A 23 8.38 -30.14 -31.43
C ALA A 23 8.10 -29.70 -30.01
N ALA A 24 8.02 -30.64 -29.08
CA ALA A 24 8.08 -30.36 -27.66
C ALA A 24 9.40 -29.62 -27.43
N VAL A 25 9.33 -28.38 -27.00
CA VAL A 25 10.48 -27.70 -26.45
C VAL A 25 10.80 -28.46 -25.17
N ASP A 26 11.85 -29.25 -25.21
CA ASP A 26 12.44 -29.88 -24.02
C ASP A 26 12.83 -28.72 -23.07
N VAL A 27 11.98 -28.44 -22.11
CA VAL A 27 12.37 -27.69 -20.88
C VAL A 27 13.36 -28.64 -20.20
N PRO A 28 14.60 -28.21 -19.97
CA PRO A 28 15.57 -29.06 -19.31
C PRO A 28 15.01 -29.48 -17.94
N ALA A 29 14.89 -30.79 -17.72
CA ALA A 29 14.42 -31.38 -16.47
C ALA A 29 15.35 -31.08 -15.26
N ALA A 30 16.37 -30.26 -15.44
CA ALA A 30 17.32 -29.84 -14.40
C ALA A 30 16.84 -28.68 -13.50
N LEU A 31 15.67 -28.06 -13.74
CA LEU A 31 15.16 -26.96 -12.89
C LEU A 31 14.03 -27.39 -11.93
N ALA A 32 13.55 -28.62 -12.03
CA ALA A 32 12.42 -29.09 -11.21
C ALA A 32 12.81 -29.53 -9.78
N ASP A 33 14.13 -29.65 -9.44
CA ASP A 33 14.62 -30.12 -8.13
C ASP A 33 15.70 -29.23 -7.49
N ALA A 34 15.89 -28.02 -7.96
CA ALA A 34 16.88 -27.13 -7.36
C ALA A 34 16.30 -26.47 -6.08
N SER A 35 16.87 -26.80 -4.92
CA SER A 35 16.50 -26.19 -3.63
C SER A 35 16.73 -24.68 -3.65
N PRO A 36 15.89 -23.88 -2.94
CA PRO A 36 16.12 -22.44 -2.77
C PRO A 36 17.53 -22.15 -2.24
N ALA A 37 18.09 -21.02 -2.66
CA ALA A 37 19.32 -20.52 -2.07
C ALA A 37 18.99 -19.87 -0.72
N THR A 38 19.58 -20.37 0.37
CA THR A 38 19.28 -19.91 1.74
C THR A 38 20.47 -19.22 2.38
N PHE A 39 20.20 -18.15 3.14
CA PHE A 39 21.20 -17.34 3.83
C PHE A 39 20.77 -17.09 5.27
N GLY A 40 21.66 -17.42 6.21
CA GLY A 40 21.43 -17.20 7.65
C GLY A 40 21.58 -15.74 8.05
N PRO A 41 21.15 -15.36 9.27
CA PRO A 41 21.15 -13.98 9.75
C PRO A 41 22.57 -13.41 9.98
N ASN A 42 23.59 -14.26 10.02
CA ASN A 42 24.99 -13.86 10.18
C ASN A 42 25.71 -13.63 8.83
N ASP A 43 25.00 -13.72 7.70
CA ASP A 43 25.59 -13.37 6.41
C ASP A 43 25.93 -11.87 6.37
N PRO A 44 27.21 -11.49 6.12
CA PRO A 44 27.64 -10.08 6.20
C PRO A 44 27.02 -9.18 5.12
N ARG A 45 26.29 -9.74 4.16
CA ARG A 45 25.58 -9.00 3.11
C ARG A 45 24.17 -8.59 3.54
N ILE A 46 23.70 -9.11 4.69
CA ILE A 46 22.44 -8.68 5.32
C ILE A 46 22.77 -7.61 6.36
N GLU A 47 22.36 -6.39 6.08
CA GLU A 47 22.49 -5.26 7.00
C GLU A 47 21.29 -5.23 7.95
N PHE A 48 21.55 -5.27 9.25
CA PHE A 48 20.53 -5.11 10.29
C PHE A 48 20.64 -3.74 10.92
N GLN A 49 19.50 -3.08 11.12
CA GLN A 49 19.39 -1.77 11.75
C GLN A 49 18.41 -1.88 12.92
N GLY A 50 18.72 -1.24 14.03
CA GLY A 50 17.96 -1.40 15.27
C GLY A 50 18.53 -2.48 16.18
N HIS A 51 17.80 -2.81 17.24
CA HIS A 51 18.22 -3.81 18.24
C HIS A 51 17.86 -5.23 17.79
N TRP A 52 18.88 -6.00 17.40
CA TRP A 52 18.76 -7.41 17.02
C TRP A 52 19.69 -8.27 17.86
N ALA A 53 19.10 -9.14 18.68
CA ALA A 53 19.86 -10.22 19.31
C ALA A 53 20.19 -11.27 18.26
N LYS A 54 21.44 -11.67 18.17
CA LYS A 54 21.90 -12.68 17.21
C LYS A 54 22.59 -13.83 17.91
N ASP A 55 22.30 -15.03 17.46
CA ASP A 55 23.10 -16.21 17.71
C ASP A 55 23.55 -16.83 16.36
N ASP A 56 24.00 -18.08 16.35
CA ASP A 56 24.53 -18.71 15.13
C ASP A 56 23.46 -18.87 14.04
N ASP A 57 22.20 -19.06 14.41
CA ASP A 57 21.11 -19.44 13.50
C ASP A 57 19.95 -18.45 13.45
N LEU A 58 19.84 -17.54 14.42
CA LEU A 58 18.68 -16.68 14.59
C LEU A 58 19.04 -15.20 14.73
N ALA A 59 18.18 -14.32 14.23
CA ALA A 59 18.16 -12.90 14.56
C ALA A 59 16.80 -12.54 15.16
N ILE A 60 16.81 -12.01 16.38
CA ILE A 60 15.61 -11.72 17.18
C ILE A 60 15.52 -10.22 17.43
N THR A 61 14.38 -9.62 17.13
CA THR A 61 14.07 -8.25 17.56
C THR A 61 12.69 -8.17 18.21
N VAL A 62 12.62 -7.33 19.23
CA VAL A 62 11.40 -7.03 19.99
C VAL A 62 11.05 -5.55 19.92
N ASN A 63 11.67 -4.82 18.99
CA ASN A 63 11.49 -3.38 18.81
C ASN A 63 10.90 -3.05 17.46
N SER A 64 9.77 -2.33 17.47
CA SER A 64 9.17 -1.72 16.30
C SER A 64 10.14 -0.72 15.65
N GLY A 65 10.14 -0.61 14.34
CA GLY A 65 11.08 0.23 13.59
C GLY A 65 12.44 -0.40 13.31
N SER A 66 12.77 -1.54 13.93
CA SER A 66 13.97 -2.33 13.55
C SER A 66 13.84 -2.81 12.11
N SER A 67 14.95 -2.90 11.38
CA SER A 67 14.91 -3.29 9.98
C SER A 67 16.07 -4.15 9.56
N LEU A 68 15.94 -4.76 8.40
CA LEU A 68 17.06 -5.39 7.71
C LEU A 68 17.01 -5.04 6.22
N ARG A 69 18.19 -4.94 5.60
CA ARG A 69 18.36 -4.57 4.21
C ARG A 69 19.43 -5.43 3.56
N PHE A 70 19.17 -5.86 2.34
CA PHE A 70 20.13 -6.62 1.54
C PHE A 70 19.87 -6.48 0.05
N ARG A 71 20.89 -6.81 -0.76
CA ARG A 71 20.77 -6.86 -2.20
C ARG A 71 20.88 -8.30 -2.70
N PHE A 72 20.12 -8.62 -3.74
CA PHE A 72 20.04 -9.98 -4.23
C PHE A 72 19.76 -10.04 -5.74
N THR A 73 19.97 -11.21 -6.35
CA THR A 73 19.52 -11.55 -7.70
C THR A 73 18.45 -12.64 -7.62
N GLY A 74 17.68 -12.81 -8.69
CA GLY A 74 16.61 -13.81 -8.75
C GLY A 74 15.22 -13.19 -8.77
N ASP A 75 14.23 -14.00 -9.06
CA ASP A 75 12.82 -13.59 -9.28
C ASP A 75 11.91 -13.81 -8.09
N VAL A 76 12.43 -14.44 -7.02
CA VAL A 76 11.67 -14.76 -5.80
C VAL A 76 12.47 -14.39 -4.55
N LEU A 77 11.79 -13.80 -3.58
CA LEU A 77 12.27 -13.54 -2.23
C LEU A 77 11.28 -14.12 -1.21
N ALA A 78 11.76 -14.95 -0.29
CA ALA A 78 11.02 -15.43 0.86
C ALA A 78 11.90 -15.34 2.13
N ALA A 79 11.30 -15.52 3.29
CA ALA A 79 12.01 -15.63 4.56
C ALA A 79 11.42 -16.73 5.45
N GLN A 80 12.26 -17.30 6.30
CA GLN A 80 11.86 -18.25 7.33
C GLN A 80 11.94 -17.59 8.70
N PHE A 81 10.92 -17.84 9.52
CA PHE A 81 10.75 -17.31 10.86
C PHE A 81 10.44 -18.43 11.84
N GLU A 82 10.85 -18.27 13.08
CA GLU A 82 10.39 -19.15 14.17
C GLU A 82 9.13 -18.53 14.77
N THR A 83 8.00 -19.20 14.58
CA THR A 83 6.66 -18.69 14.98
C THR A 83 5.99 -19.53 16.08
N GLU A 84 6.58 -20.65 16.49
CA GLU A 84 5.95 -21.61 17.41
C GLU A 84 5.61 -21.00 18.79
N SER A 85 6.48 -20.14 19.31
CA SER A 85 6.26 -19.47 20.60
C SER A 85 5.49 -18.14 20.50
N ILE A 86 5.28 -17.61 19.30
CA ILE A 86 4.65 -16.31 19.07
C ILE A 86 3.14 -16.44 19.19
N THR A 87 2.53 -15.76 20.15
CA THR A 87 1.09 -15.79 20.40
C THR A 87 0.33 -14.72 19.61
N VAL A 88 0.94 -13.55 19.45
CA VAL A 88 0.40 -12.48 18.60
C VAL A 88 1.38 -12.22 17.46
N PRO A 89 1.01 -12.58 16.21
CA PRO A 89 1.90 -12.41 15.07
C PRO A 89 2.29 -10.95 14.82
N SER A 90 3.59 -10.71 14.78
CA SER A 90 4.16 -9.40 14.45
C SER A 90 4.00 -9.06 12.97
N GLN A 91 4.14 -7.79 12.62
CA GLN A 91 3.93 -7.29 11.26
C GLN A 91 5.19 -6.62 10.69
N LEU A 92 5.47 -6.90 9.42
CA LEU A 92 6.59 -6.33 8.66
C LEU A 92 6.08 -5.53 7.45
N TYR A 93 6.75 -4.45 7.14
CA TYR A 93 6.71 -3.85 5.81
C TYR A 93 7.86 -4.39 4.97
N VAL A 94 7.55 -4.85 3.76
CA VAL A 94 8.53 -5.34 2.79
C VAL A 94 8.52 -4.43 1.57
N SER A 95 9.66 -3.86 1.22
CA SER A 95 9.87 -3.07 0.02
C SER A 95 10.98 -3.68 -0.83
N VAL A 96 10.76 -3.80 -2.14
CA VAL A 96 11.77 -4.20 -3.11
C VAL A 96 12.01 -3.05 -4.07
N ASP A 97 13.27 -2.71 -4.30
CA ASP A 97 13.74 -1.62 -5.19
C ASP A 97 13.14 -0.25 -4.89
N GLY A 98 12.77 -0.02 -3.63
CA GLY A 98 12.12 1.22 -3.18
C GLY A 98 10.67 1.35 -3.69
N GLY A 99 10.02 0.25 -4.07
CA GLY A 99 8.60 0.19 -4.33
C GLY A 99 7.77 0.44 -3.07
N ALA A 100 6.46 0.58 -3.22
CA ALA A 100 5.54 0.75 -2.10
C ALA A 100 5.68 -0.44 -1.11
N PRO A 101 5.81 -0.18 0.19
CA PRO A 101 5.90 -1.25 1.17
C PRO A 101 4.64 -2.11 1.21
N VAL A 102 4.82 -3.42 1.19
CA VAL A 102 3.74 -4.39 1.35
C VAL A 102 3.73 -4.87 2.81
N LEU A 103 2.56 -4.83 3.44
CA LEU A 103 2.39 -5.34 4.79
C LEU A 103 2.36 -6.87 4.78
N VAL A 104 3.23 -7.48 5.59
CA VAL A 104 3.32 -8.93 5.77
C VAL A 104 3.14 -9.26 7.26
N LYS A 105 2.17 -10.11 7.55
CA LYS A 105 1.96 -10.69 8.88
C LYS A 105 2.83 -11.94 9.04
N VAL A 106 3.60 -12.02 10.12
CA VAL A 106 4.51 -13.15 10.38
C VAL A 106 3.77 -14.18 11.26
N ASP A 107 2.83 -14.90 10.66
CA ASP A 107 1.97 -15.91 11.29
C ASP A 107 2.27 -17.34 10.84
N GLU A 108 3.22 -17.52 9.93
CA GLU A 108 3.67 -18.81 9.41
C GLU A 108 5.20 -18.88 9.36
N PRO A 109 5.79 -20.08 9.52
CA PRO A 109 7.26 -20.25 9.52
C PRO A 109 7.94 -19.80 8.22
N ARG A 110 7.22 -19.78 7.09
CA ARG A 110 7.76 -19.34 5.81
C ARG A 110 6.82 -18.33 5.15
N LYS A 111 7.35 -17.17 4.86
CA LYS A 111 6.62 -16.11 4.14
C LYS A 111 7.23 -15.82 2.78
N LEU A 112 6.41 -15.84 1.73
CA LEU A 112 6.76 -15.29 0.43
C LEU A 112 6.67 -13.76 0.53
N LEU A 113 7.78 -13.09 0.26
CA LEU A 113 7.90 -11.63 0.43
C LEU A 113 7.81 -10.88 -0.90
N ALA A 114 8.32 -11.48 -1.99
CA ALA A 114 8.16 -10.96 -3.35
C ALA A 114 8.35 -12.08 -4.37
N GLU A 115 7.66 -11.96 -5.51
CA GLU A 115 7.78 -12.88 -6.65
C GLU A 115 7.62 -12.14 -7.98
N GLY A 116 8.03 -12.78 -9.08
CA GLY A 116 7.92 -12.21 -10.42
C GLY A 116 8.88 -11.06 -10.69
N LEU A 117 9.98 -10.98 -9.94
CA LEU A 117 11.04 -10.00 -10.15
C LEU A 117 11.84 -10.34 -11.40
N ASP A 118 12.57 -9.37 -11.96
CA ASP A 118 13.45 -9.60 -13.12
C ASP A 118 14.78 -10.25 -12.67
N PRO A 119 15.02 -11.55 -12.97
CA PRO A 119 16.22 -12.23 -12.51
C PRO A 119 17.53 -11.70 -13.10
N ALA A 120 17.46 -10.85 -14.14
CA ALA A 120 18.64 -10.29 -14.80
C ALA A 120 19.20 -9.06 -14.09
N VAL A 121 18.47 -8.48 -13.12
CA VAL A 121 18.90 -7.30 -12.37
C VAL A 121 19.21 -7.64 -10.91
N THR A 122 19.92 -6.73 -10.25
CA THR A 122 20.15 -6.83 -8.80
C THR A 122 19.06 -6.02 -8.10
N HIS A 123 18.30 -6.68 -7.25
CA HIS A 123 17.26 -6.09 -6.42
C HIS A 123 17.80 -5.64 -5.06
N THR A 124 17.11 -4.71 -4.43
CA THR A 124 17.33 -4.30 -3.03
C THR A 124 16.05 -4.57 -2.25
N ALA A 125 16.12 -5.40 -1.23
CA ALA A 125 15.03 -5.60 -0.28
C ALA A 125 15.27 -4.80 0.99
N GLU A 126 14.20 -4.25 1.55
CA GLU A 126 14.16 -3.63 2.87
C GLU A 126 12.94 -4.18 3.62
N LEU A 127 13.18 -4.73 4.80
CA LEU A 127 12.14 -5.23 5.69
C LEU A 127 12.16 -4.39 6.97
N VAL A 128 11.05 -3.77 7.31
CA VAL A 128 10.92 -2.91 8.50
C VAL A 128 9.88 -3.50 9.43
N VAL A 129 10.20 -3.70 10.68
CA VAL A 129 9.24 -4.14 11.70
C VAL A 129 8.22 -3.02 11.91
N LYS A 130 6.98 -3.26 11.47
CA LYS A 130 5.89 -2.31 11.68
C LYS A 130 5.54 -2.24 13.15
N ASP A 131 5.26 -3.42 13.74
CA ASP A 131 4.94 -3.53 15.15
C ASP A 131 5.10 -4.95 15.70
N VAL A 132 5.28 -5.01 17.01
CA VAL A 132 5.26 -6.21 17.86
C VAL A 132 4.28 -5.96 19.01
N ASP A 133 3.56 -6.98 19.48
CA ASP A 133 2.59 -6.80 20.58
C ASP A 133 3.29 -6.40 21.88
N GLU A 134 2.80 -5.31 22.52
CA GLU A 134 3.42 -4.77 23.72
C GLU A 134 3.09 -5.55 25.00
N TYR A 135 2.02 -6.37 25.02
CA TYR A 135 1.55 -7.03 26.23
C TYR A 135 2.13 -8.41 26.44
N GLU A 136 2.37 -9.14 25.33
CA GLU A 136 2.94 -10.47 25.37
C GLU A 136 4.43 -10.47 25.77
N ASN A 137 4.92 -11.57 26.35
CA ASN A 137 6.32 -11.67 26.75
C ASN A 137 7.26 -11.43 25.55
N ARG A 138 8.04 -10.37 25.61
CA ARG A 138 9.03 -10.02 24.59
C ARG A 138 10.44 -9.82 25.15
N TRP A 139 10.62 -10.13 26.44
CA TRP A 139 11.88 -9.86 27.10
C TRP A 139 12.69 -11.11 27.45
N THR A 140 12.03 -12.20 27.78
CA THR A 140 12.71 -13.46 28.17
C THR A 140 12.38 -14.57 27.17
N LEU A 141 13.38 -15.41 26.82
CA LEU A 141 13.15 -16.56 25.95
C LEU A 141 12.35 -17.67 26.64
N PRO A 142 11.45 -18.36 25.93
CA PRO A 142 11.00 -18.03 24.55
C PRO A 142 10.11 -16.80 24.55
N ILE A 143 10.33 -15.90 23.59
CA ILE A 143 9.47 -14.72 23.44
C ILE A 143 8.13 -15.12 22.84
N GLN A 144 7.06 -14.38 23.17
CA GLN A 144 5.70 -14.55 22.66
C GLN A 144 5.30 -13.43 21.69
N SER A 145 6.10 -12.37 21.62
CA SER A 145 5.96 -11.28 20.67
C SER A 145 7.33 -10.79 20.19
N GLY A 146 7.49 -10.63 18.88
CA GLY A 146 8.75 -10.25 18.24
C GLY A 146 8.91 -10.87 16.87
N ILE A 147 10.00 -10.55 16.21
CA ILE A 147 10.43 -11.19 14.96
C ILE A 147 11.63 -12.07 15.25
N VAL A 148 11.53 -13.34 14.90
CA VAL A 148 12.60 -14.33 15.00
C VAL A 148 12.91 -14.85 13.60
N LEU A 149 13.89 -14.23 12.95
CA LEU A 149 14.32 -14.58 11.58
C LEU A 149 15.37 -15.69 11.63
N SER A 150 15.13 -16.78 10.89
CA SER A 150 16.12 -17.87 10.76
C SER A 150 16.83 -17.85 9.40
N LYS A 151 16.14 -17.52 8.30
CA LYS A 151 16.76 -17.52 6.96
C LYS A 151 16.08 -16.53 6.01
N VAL A 152 16.87 -16.02 5.08
CA VAL A 152 16.42 -15.42 3.83
C VAL A 152 16.52 -16.48 2.74
N GLU A 153 15.48 -16.64 1.95
CA GLU A 153 15.41 -17.58 0.82
C GLU A 153 15.27 -16.84 -0.49
N LEU A 154 16.05 -17.25 -1.48
CA LEU A 154 16.02 -16.75 -2.84
C LEU A 154 15.74 -17.89 -3.81
N ALA A 155 15.41 -17.56 -5.07
CA ALA A 155 15.30 -18.53 -6.14
C ALA A 155 16.55 -19.42 -6.24
N PRO A 156 16.44 -20.66 -6.73
CA PRO A 156 17.57 -21.54 -6.93
C PRO A 156 18.68 -20.88 -7.76
N GLY A 157 19.92 -20.91 -7.23
CA GLY A 157 21.08 -20.29 -7.88
C GLY A 157 21.22 -18.78 -7.73
N ALA A 158 20.23 -18.11 -7.17
CA ALA A 158 20.30 -16.69 -6.82
C ALA A 158 21.30 -16.42 -5.69
N LYS A 159 21.74 -15.17 -5.56
CA LYS A 159 22.83 -14.79 -4.66
C LYS A 159 22.51 -13.51 -3.93
N LEU A 160 22.97 -13.39 -2.67
CA LEU A 160 23.14 -12.09 -2.04
C LEU A 160 24.31 -11.34 -2.68
N VAL A 161 24.15 -10.03 -2.82
CA VAL A 161 25.15 -9.10 -3.37
C VAL A 161 25.57 -8.13 -2.26
N PRO A 162 26.87 -7.73 -2.16
CA PRO A 162 27.28 -6.76 -1.16
C PRO A 162 26.42 -5.49 -1.17
N THR A 163 25.97 -5.08 0.00
CA THR A 163 25.17 -3.87 0.20
C THR A 163 26.10 -2.73 0.58
N PRO A 164 26.19 -1.62 -0.19
CA PRO A 164 27.02 -0.47 0.20
C PRO A 164 26.45 0.18 1.46
N ARG A 165 27.26 0.50 2.42
CA ARG A 165 26.89 1.36 3.55
C ARG A 165 26.47 2.73 3.02
N THR A 166 25.32 3.23 3.47
CA THR A 166 24.75 4.49 2.92
C THR A 166 25.02 5.70 3.78
N THR A 167 25.41 5.51 5.05
CA THR A 167 25.58 6.61 5.99
C THR A 167 26.65 6.31 7.05
N GLU A 168 27.26 7.39 7.59
CA GLU A 168 28.10 7.36 8.78
C GLU A 168 27.38 7.93 10.00
N ARG A 169 26.18 8.51 9.84
CA ARG A 169 25.39 9.10 10.92
C ARG A 169 24.66 8.04 11.69
N ARG A 170 24.65 8.14 13.02
CA ARG A 170 24.03 7.17 13.92
C ARG A 170 23.19 7.87 14.97
N LEU A 171 21.93 7.46 15.08
CA LEU A 171 20.97 7.97 16.08
C LEU A 171 20.42 6.85 16.92
N GLU A 172 20.35 7.07 18.22
CA GLU A 172 19.75 6.12 19.14
C GLU A 172 18.61 6.80 19.94
N PHE A 173 17.48 6.12 20.01
CA PHE A 173 16.29 6.62 20.68
C PHE A 173 15.89 5.63 21.78
N TYR A 174 15.67 6.16 22.98
CA TYR A 174 15.14 5.42 24.12
C TYR A 174 13.83 6.07 24.59
N GLY A 175 12.77 5.29 24.73
CA GLY A 175 11.48 5.80 25.18
C GLY A 175 10.44 4.71 25.41
N ASP A 176 9.22 5.17 25.61
CA ASP A 176 8.05 4.36 25.93
C ASP A 176 7.23 4.00 24.69
N SER A 177 5.95 3.69 24.86
CA SER A 177 4.97 3.40 23.80
C SER A 177 4.90 4.48 22.70
N ILE A 178 5.22 5.73 23.03
CA ILE A 178 5.26 6.82 22.04
C ILE A 178 6.44 6.63 21.09
N THR A 179 7.59 6.22 21.61
CA THR A 179 8.77 5.91 20.79
C THR A 179 8.56 4.61 20.01
N GLU A 180 7.87 3.64 20.57
CA GLU A 180 7.47 2.40 19.90
C GLU A 180 6.53 2.64 18.71
N GLY A 181 5.67 3.66 18.77
CA GLY A 181 4.66 3.98 17.75
C GLY A 181 3.29 3.38 18.03
N VAL A 182 3.00 3.07 19.29
CA VAL A 182 1.69 2.54 19.74
C VAL A 182 0.57 3.53 19.39
N MET A 183 -0.55 3.02 18.87
CA MET A 183 -1.72 3.80 18.44
C MET A 183 -1.43 4.88 17.37
N ALA A 184 -0.33 4.78 16.65
CA ALA A 184 -0.01 5.78 15.62
C ALA A 184 -1.06 5.84 14.50
N LEU A 185 -1.63 4.70 14.08
CA LEU A 185 -2.58 4.62 12.96
C LEU A 185 -4.04 4.83 13.39
N CYS A 186 -4.44 4.38 14.58
CA CYS A 186 -5.83 4.46 15.05
C CYS A 186 -5.91 4.40 16.60
N PRO A 187 -7.05 4.81 17.21
CA PRO A 187 -7.17 4.93 18.66
C PRO A 187 -7.48 3.61 19.38
N VAL A 188 -6.84 2.53 18.96
CA VAL A 188 -6.98 1.19 19.53
C VAL A 188 -5.60 0.62 19.83
N LEU A 189 -5.46 -0.09 20.95
CA LEU A 189 -4.23 -0.81 21.29
C LEU A 189 -4.10 -2.08 20.44
N GLY A 190 -2.88 -2.47 20.13
CA GLY A 190 -2.53 -3.68 19.39
C GLY A 190 -1.84 -3.43 18.06
N VAL A 191 -1.29 -4.50 17.48
CA VAL A 191 -0.38 -4.47 16.33
C VAL A 191 -0.97 -3.82 15.07
N ASP A 192 -2.30 -3.84 14.91
CA ASP A 192 -2.93 -3.26 13.72
C ASP A 192 -2.90 -1.73 13.73
N CYS A 193 -3.00 -1.12 14.93
CA CYS A 193 -3.02 0.32 15.12
C CYS A 193 -1.66 0.94 15.50
N ALA A 194 -0.68 0.13 15.82
CA ALA A 194 0.67 0.57 16.10
C ALA A 194 1.55 0.54 14.84
N ASP A 195 2.49 1.47 14.72
CA ASP A 195 3.43 1.52 13.60
C ASP A 195 4.70 2.28 13.96
N GLY A 196 5.77 1.54 14.26
CA GLY A 196 7.08 2.11 14.59
C GLY A 196 7.72 2.88 13.44
N SER A 197 7.40 2.51 12.18
CA SER A 197 7.90 3.21 11.00
C SER A 197 7.28 4.60 10.79
N LYS A 198 6.14 4.87 11.45
CA LYS A 198 5.48 6.19 11.48
C LYS A 198 5.83 6.97 12.75
N GLY A 199 6.59 6.37 13.65
CA GLY A 199 7.07 6.99 14.88
C GLY A 199 8.05 8.14 14.61
N TYR A 200 8.06 9.14 15.50
CA TYR A 200 8.94 10.30 15.38
C TYR A 200 10.42 9.93 15.30
N ALA A 201 10.85 8.88 15.98
CA ALA A 201 12.23 8.40 16.00
C ALA A 201 12.66 7.90 14.61
N HIS A 202 11.85 7.03 13.99
CA HIS A 202 12.10 6.53 12.64
C HIS A 202 12.14 7.67 11.61
N LEU A 203 11.18 8.60 11.69
CA LEU A 203 11.09 9.76 10.78
C LEU A 203 12.31 10.69 10.89
N VAL A 204 12.84 10.89 12.10
CA VAL A 204 14.08 11.67 12.30
C VAL A 204 15.29 10.94 11.71
N GLY A 205 15.38 9.62 11.92
CA GLY A 205 16.41 8.79 11.30
C GLY A 205 16.40 8.91 9.78
N GLN A 206 15.23 8.78 9.17
CA GLN A 206 15.05 8.98 7.73
C GLN A 206 15.44 10.39 7.28
N ALA A 207 15.04 11.43 8.03
CA ALA A 207 15.38 12.81 7.69
C ALA A 207 16.87 13.08 7.61
N PHE A 208 17.67 12.36 8.40
CA PHE A 208 19.13 12.48 8.36
C PHE A 208 19.82 11.40 7.52
N GLY A 209 19.08 10.43 7.00
CA GLY A 209 19.64 9.23 6.37
C GLY A 209 20.56 8.50 7.32
N ALA A 210 20.20 8.44 8.61
CA ALA A 210 21.02 7.89 9.67
C ALA A 210 20.71 6.41 9.93
N ASP A 211 21.74 5.66 10.30
CA ASP A 211 21.53 4.38 11.02
C ASP A 211 20.81 4.70 12.32
N THR A 212 19.69 4.03 12.59
CA THR A 212 18.83 4.38 13.72
C THR A 212 18.49 3.17 14.57
N ASN A 213 18.82 3.25 15.86
CA ASN A 213 18.29 2.36 16.87
C ASN A 213 17.07 3.01 17.51
N GLN A 214 15.88 2.43 17.33
CA GLN A 214 14.66 2.85 17.96
C GLN A 214 14.28 1.84 19.02
N VAL A 215 14.49 2.19 20.30
CA VAL A 215 14.20 1.34 21.46
C VAL A 215 13.02 1.95 22.21
N GLY A 216 11.85 1.38 22.02
CA GLY A 216 10.61 1.79 22.68
C GLY A 216 9.89 0.58 23.25
N PHE A 217 9.39 0.73 24.49
CA PHE A 217 8.63 -0.33 25.13
C PHE A 217 7.38 0.25 25.77
N GLY A 218 6.22 -0.32 25.44
CA GLY A 218 4.94 0.07 26.00
C GLY A 218 4.96 0.18 27.53
N LYS A 219 4.37 1.23 28.08
CA LYS A 219 4.29 1.52 29.51
C LYS A 219 5.63 1.75 30.24
N GLN A 220 6.78 1.55 29.60
CA GLN A 220 8.08 1.72 30.25
C GLN A 220 8.30 3.16 30.70
N GLY A 221 8.96 3.32 31.82
CA GLY A 221 9.39 4.59 32.41
C GLY A 221 10.72 4.43 33.12
N ILE A 222 11.11 5.46 33.81
CA ILE A 222 12.32 5.50 34.65
C ILE A 222 12.12 4.70 35.95
N VAL A 223 10.91 4.73 36.49
CA VAL A 223 10.49 3.99 37.67
C VAL A 223 9.55 2.85 37.30
N GLN A 224 8.70 3.10 36.32
CA GLN A 224 7.67 2.18 35.84
C GLN A 224 8.30 1.10 34.94
N PRO A 225 8.14 -0.21 35.23
CA PRO A 225 8.49 -1.28 34.31
C PRO A 225 7.60 -1.27 33.06
N GLY A 226 8.16 -1.75 31.92
CA GLY A 226 7.45 -1.89 30.67
C GLY A 226 6.49 -3.07 30.61
N HIS A 227 5.61 -3.09 29.63
CA HIS A 227 4.83 -4.26 29.27
C HIS A 227 5.72 -5.36 28.66
N GLY A 228 5.19 -6.58 28.53
CA GLY A 228 5.88 -7.71 27.94
C GLY A 228 7.09 -8.20 28.75
N ASN A 229 7.03 -8.08 30.07
CA ASN A 229 8.09 -8.45 31.03
C ASN A 229 9.37 -7.60 30.93
N VAL A 230 9.33 -6.47 30.29
CA VAL A 230 10.47 -5.55 30.18
C VAL A 230 10.62 -4.77 31.49
N GLY A 231 11.85 -4.68 32.01
CA GLY A 231 12.17 -3.89 33.18
C GLY A 231 12.02 -2.38 32.98
N THR A 232 12.48 -1.60 33.94
CA THR A 232 12.59 -0.14 33.83
C THR A 232 13.60 0.26 32.76
N ALA A 233 13.63 1.52 32.36
CA ALA A 233 14.58 2.04 31.36
C ALA A 233 16.05 1.70 31.72
N ALA A 234 16.42 1.81 32.97
CA ALA A 234 17.78 1.51 33.43
C ALA A 234 18.12 -0.01 33.40
N GLU A 235 17.12 -0.86 33.67
CA GLU A 235 17.29 -2.33 33.64
C GLU A 235 17.37 -2.88 32.23
N SER A 236 16.68 -2.26 31.26
CA SER A 236 16.72 -2.70 29.87
C SER A 236 17.84 -2.05 29.03
N PHE A 237 18.47 -0.99 29.54
CA PHE A 237 19.53 -0.28 28.83
C PHE A 237 20.72 -1.20 28.51
N GLY A 238 21.16 -1.19 27.26
CA GLY A 238 22.30 -2.01 26.78
C GLY A 238 21.95 -3.48 26.49
N TRP A 239 20.65 -3.81 26.43
CA TRP A 239 20.19 -5.15 26.10
C TRP A 239 19.26 -5.15 24.89
N ASN A 240 19.40 -6.13 24.00
CA ASN A 240 18.41 -6.41 22.97
C ASN A 240 17.17 -7.11 23.56
N LEU A 241 17.39 -8.08 24.41
CA LEU A 241 16.45 -8.75 25.31
C LEU A 241 17.27 -9.41 26.44
N ALA A 242 16.61 -9.93 27.46
CA ALA A 242 17.29 -10.53 28.62
C ALA A 242 18.26 -11.64 28.21
N GLY A 243 19.52 -11.49 28.63
CA GLY A 243 20.61 -12.43 28.29
C GLY A 243 21.32 -12.14 26.96
N PHE A 244 20.85 -11.15 26.17
CA PHE A 244 21.47 -10.76 24.90
C PHE A 244 21.88 -9.29 24.94
N PRO A 245 23.12 -8.97 25.29
CA PRO A 245 23.60 -7.60 25.31
C PRO A 245 23.58 -7.00 23.90
N ALA A 246 23.24 -5.72 23.82
CA ALA A 246 23.32 -4.98 22.58
C ALA A 246 24.79 -4.80 22.16
N ALA A 247 25.05 -4.94 20.86
CA ALA A 247 26.37 -4.61 20.33
C ALA A 247 26.64 -3.10 20.45
N PRO A 248 27.92 -2.68 20.63
CA PRO A 248 28.27 -1.28 20.61
C PRO A 248 27.78 -0.60 19.33
N PHE A 249 27.09 0.51 19.47
CA PHE A 249 26.52 1.24 18.32
C PHE A 249 27.25 2.55 18.03
N ASP A 250 27.87 3.16 19.06
CA ASP A 250 28.59 4.46 18.99
C ASP A 250 27.73 5.54 18.33
N PRO A 251 26.58 5.94 18.90
CA PRO A 251 25.69 6.93 18.31
C PRO A 251 26.30 8.33 18.36
N ASP A 252 26.08 9.14 17.32
CA ASP A 252 26.41 10.56 17.33
C ASP A 252 25.50 11.35 18.26
N ALA A 253 24.24 10.91 18.37
CA ALA A 253 23.28 11.46 19.32
C ALA A 253 22.36 10.38 19.89
N VAL A 254 22.05 10.53 21.18
CA VAL A 254 21.04 9.74 21.91
C VAL A 254 19.88 10.64 22.27
N VAL A 255 18.67 10.20 22.00
CA VAL A 255 17.42 10.90 22.35
C VAL A 255 16.67 10.08 23.41
N VAL A 256 16.38 10.70 24.53
CA VAL A 256 15.67 10.08 25.66
C VAL A 256 14.30 10.73 25.82
N ASN A 257 13.23 9.95 25.72
CA ASN A 257 11.85 10.41 25.86
C ASN A 257 11.08 9.52 26.88
N PHE A 258 11.41 9.65 28.13
CA PHE A 258 10.78 8.97 29.27
C PHE A 258 10.15 9.95 30.24
N GLY A 259 9.19 9.49 31.02
CA GLY A 259 8.49 10.23 32.04
C GLY A 259 6.96 10.17 31.91
N THR A 260 6.44 9.88 30.69
CA THR A 260 4.99 9.81 30.46
C THR A 260 4.30 8.83 31.42
N ASN A 261 4.90 7.67 31.63
CA ASN A 261 4.34 6.60 32.45
C ASN A 261 4.74 6.69 33.93
N ASP A 262 5.62 7.62 34.27
CA ASP A 262 6.08 7.85 35.64
C ASP A 262 5.19 8.81 36.44
N ALA A 263 4.05 9.24 35.89
CA ALA A 263 3.10 10.14 36.57
C ALA A 263 2.67 9.68 37.97
N PRO A 264 2.54 8.37 38.27
CA PRO A 264 2.17 7.94 39.64
C PRO A 264 3.29 8.11 40.68
N TYR A 265 4.53 8.34 40.26
CA TYR A 265 5.69 8.37 41.16
C TYR A 265 6.07 9.80 41.52
N PRO A 266 6.44 10.09 42.82
CA PRO A 266 6.83 11.41 43.24
C PRO A 266 8.19 11.83 42.65
N SER A 267 8.41 13.16 42.52
CA SER A 267 9.69 13.74 42.08
C SER A 267 10.89 13.25 42.88
N ALA A 268 10.71 13.01 44.20
CA ALA A 268 11.77 12.50 45.06
C ALA A 268 12.25 11.10 44.70
N GLU A 269 11.45 10.31 44.04
CA GLU A 269 11.81 8.99 43.49
C GLU A 269 12.28 9.08 42.05
N PHE A 270 11.55 9.83 41.21
CA PHE A 270 11.85 9.94 39.77
C PHE A 270 13.18 10.65 39.50
N ALA A 271 13.40 11.85 40.05
CA ALA A 271 14.52 12.70 39.70
C ALA A 271 15.91 12.05 39.91
N PRO A 272 16.20 11.39 41.07
CA PRO A 272 17.50 10.72 41.23
C PRO A 272 17.68 9.54 40.27
N LYS A 273 16.64 8.76 39.97
CA LYS A 273 16.71 7.65 39.02
C LYS A 273 16.90 8.14 37.59
N TYR A 274 16.21 9.24 37.21
CA TYR A 274 16.40 9.85 35.88
C TYR A 274 17.83 10.35 35.69
N ARG A 275 18.41 10.98 36.71
CA ARG A 275 19.81 11.41 36.69
C ARG A 275 20.75 10.23 36.52
N ALA A 276 20.59 9.19 37.34
CA ALA A 276 21.38 7.97 37.26
C ALA A 276 21.28 7.31 35.88
N TYR A 277 20.12 7.34 35.25
CA TYR A 277 19.91 6.83 33.90
C TYR A 277 20.69 7.65 32.85
N LEU A 278 20.70 8.98 32.93
CA LEU A 278 21.52 9.82 32.05
C LEU A 278 23.02 9.57 32.27
N GLU A 279 23.46 9.35 33.50
CA GLU A 279 24.84 8.98 33.84
C GLU A 279 25.20 7.61 33.25
N GLN A 280 24.28 6.65 33.29
CA GLN A 280 24.45 5.33 32.67
C GLN A 280 24.65 5.44 31.15
N ILE A 281 23.81 6.23 30.45
CA ILE A 281 23.95 6.51 29.00
C ILE A 281 25.28 7.19 28.73
N ARG A 282 25.65 8.21 29.53
CA ARG A 282 26.92 8.92 29.40
C ARG A 282 28.13 8.00 29.57
N SER A 283 28.07 7.08 30.52
CA SER A 283 29.16 6.10 30.75
C SER A 283 29.36 5.18 29.57
N ALA A 284 28.28 4.77 28.93
CA ALA A 284 28.33 3.93 27.72
C ALA A 284 28.75 4.72 26.47
N ASN A 285 28.45 6.02 26.43
CA ASN A 285 28.69 6.90 25.28
C ASN A 285 29.39 8.22 25.71
N PRO A 286 30.70 8.20 25.99
CA PRO A 286 31.40 9.30 26.65
C PRO A 286 31.38 10.64 25.89
N ASP A 287 31.37 10.60 24.56
CA ASP A 287 31.47 11.78 23.71
C ASP A 287 30.17 12.17 22.98
N THR A 288 29.12 11.37 23.13
CA THR A 288 27.88 11.51 22.41
C THR A 288 27.01 12.67 22.92
N LEU A 289 26.28 13.34 22.01
CA LEU A 289 25.25 14.31 22.36
C LEU A 289 24.02 13.57 22.91
N ILE A 290 23.55 13.93 24.12
CA ILE A 290 22.36 13.33 24.74
C ILE A 290 21.27 14.39 24.82
N LEU A 291 20.11 14.10 24.22
CA LEU A 291 18.92 14.95 24.25
C LEU A 291 17.90 14.36 25.23
N ALA A 292 17.71 15.00 26.37
CA ALA A 292 16.72 14.66 27.36
C ALA A 292 15.41 15.41 27.05
N MET A 293 14.46 14.77 26.43
CA MET A 293 13.19 15.40 26.02
C MET A 293 12.23 15.53 27.21
N ARG A 294 11.54 16.65 27.27
CA ARG A 294 10.31 16.78 28.04
C ARG A 294 9.26 15.83 27.42
N PRO A 295 8.60 14.95 28.17
CA PRO A 295 7.48 14.17 27.63
C PRO A 295 6.39 15.09 27.04
N PHE A 296 5.72 14.67 25.98
CA PHE A 296 4.74 15.53 25.29
C PHE A 296 3.58 15.95 26.21
N ASN A 297 3.20 15.10 27.18
CA ASN A 297 2.20 15.40 28.19
C ASN A 297 2.73 16.29 29.37
N GLY A 298 4.06 16.52 29.42
CA GLY A 298 4.68 17.37 30.42
C GLY A 298 4.97 16.72 31.78
N THR A 299 4.70 15.45 31.95
CA THR A 299 5.00 14.72 33.19
C THR A 299 6.48 14.82 33.53
N HIS A 300 6.80 15.13 34.79
CA HIS A 300 8.17 15.30 35.29
C HIS A 300 9.08 16.30 34.55
N ALA A 301 8.50 17.23 33.78
CA ALA A 301 9.26 18.19 32.98
C ALA A 301 10.29 18.99 33.79
N ALA A 302 9.91 19.47 34.99
CA ALA A 302 10.77 20.21 35.89
C ALA A 302 11.90 19.32 36.47
N ASP A 303 11.57 18.10 36.80
CA ASP A 303 12.55 17.11 37.32
C ASP A 303 13.61 16.76 36.29
N ILE A 304 13.19 16.54 35.02
CA ILE A 304 14.09 16.29 33.90
C ILE A 304 15.04 17.48 33.67
N ALA A 305 14.49 18.71 33.58
CA ALA A 305 15.27 19.91 33.38
C ALA A 305 16.29 20.13 34.53
N THR A 306 15.86 19.89 35.78
CA THR A 306 16.72 20.03 36.96
C THR A 306 17.79 18.94 36.97
N SER A 307 17.47 17.70 36.60
CA SER A 307 18.43 16.59 36.51
C SER A 307 19.51 16.87 35.46
N VAL A 308 19.13 17.33 34.28
CA VAL A 308 20.09 17.71 33.23
C VAL A 308 21.03 18.83 33.72
N LYS A 309 20.47 19.88 34.35
CA LYS A 309 21.27 20.97 34.89
C LYS A 309 22.25 20.52 35.98
N ALA A 310 21.86 19.57 36.82
CA ALA A 310 22.68 19.08 37.92
C ALA A 310 23.88 18.24 37.46
N LEU A 311 23.85 17.67 36.26
CA LEU A 311 24.96 16.90 35.70
C LEU A 311 26.13 17.75 35.22
N HIS A 312 25.93 19.07 35.04
CA HIS A 312 26.96 20.01 34.56
C HIS A 312 27.69 19.54 33.27
N ASP A 313 27.01 18.71 32.42
CA ASP A 313 27.53 18.19 31.18
C ASP A 313 26.92 18.97 30.01
N HIS A 314 27.76 19.69 29.25
CA HIS A 314 27.32 20.53 28.12
C HIS A 314 26.85 19.72 26.88
N LYS A 315 27.13 18.41 26.87
CA LYS A 315 26.65 17.48 25.83
C LYS A 315 25.37 16.77 26.25
N ILE A 316 24.79 17.08 27.43
CA ILE A 316 23.45 16.61 27.84
C ILE A 316 22.50 17.82 27.80
N VAL A 317 21.57 17.82 26.87
CA VAL A 317 20.70 18.96 26.58
C VAL A 317 19.26 18.65 26.89
N TYR A 318 18.60 19.50 27.68
CA TYR A 318 17.16 19.45 27.88
C TYR A 318 16.45 20.00 26.63
N VAL A 319 15.51 19.22 26.08
CA VAL A 319 14.67 19.62 24.94
C VAL A 319 13.25 19.88 25.42
N ASP A 320 12.83 21.13 25.47
CA ASP A 320 11.48 21.49 25.83
C ASP A 320 10.51 21.26 24.67
N THR A 321 9.63 20.29 24.82
CA THR A 321 8.59 19.94 23.83
C THR A 321 7.25 20.64 24.10
N ALA A 322 7.19 21.60 25.02
CA ALA A 322 5.97 22.32 25.34
C ALA A 322 5.32 22.92 24.08
N GLY A 323 4.06 22.63 23.85
CA GLY A 323 3.33 23.13 22.69
C GLY A 323 3.81 22.56 21.33
N TRP A 324 4.54 21.44 21.34
CA TRP A 324 4.89 20.77 20.08
C TRP A 324 3.65 20.17 19.43
N LEU A 325 2.81 19.51 20.24
CA LEU A 325 1.61 18.81 19.77
C LEU A 325 0.34 19.46 20.34
N GLY A 326 -0.73 19.49 19.56
CA GLY A 326 -2.06 19.94 19.95
C GLY A 326 -3.04 18.77 20.01
N ALA A 327 -4.29 19.02 20.42
CA ALA A 327 -5.30 17.98 20.63
C ALA A 327 -5.56 17.10 19.37
N LYS A 328 -5.48 17.68 18.18
CA LYS A 328 -5.66 16.96 16.90
C LYS A 328 -4.52 16.02 16.54
N ASP A 329 -3.40 16.13 17.22
CA ASP A 329 -2.18 15.37 16.92
C ASP A 329 -2.11 14.05 17.71
N TYR A 330 -3.20 13.66 18.39
CA TYR A 330 -3.29 12.43 19.18
C TYR A 330 -4.46 11.55 18.73
N ASN A 331 -4.26 10.22 18.78
CA ASN A 331 -5.32 9.24 18.60
C ASN A 331 -6.03 8.85 19.90
N GLY A 332 -5.37 9.06 21.04
CA GLY A 332 -5.95 8.78 22.35
C GLY A 332 -4.92 8.92 23.46
N GLY A 333 -5.33 9.38 24.63
CA GLY A 333 -4.46 9.58 25.78
C GLY A 333 -3.26 10.46 25.43
N SER A 334 -2.06 9.91 25.61
CA SER A 334 -0.79 10.57 25.29
C SER A 334 -0.14 10.09 23.98
N HIS A 335 -0.82 9.24 23.19
CA HIS A 335 -0.24 8.64 21.98
C HIS A 335 -0.47 9.53 20.75
N PRO A 336 0.58 10.07 20.13
CA PRO A 336 0.44 10.84 18.90
C PRO A 336 -0.07 9.98 17.75
N ASN A 337 -0.91 10.56 16.88
CA ASN A 337 -1.24 9.97 15.59
C ASN A 337 -0.10 10.21 14.57
N VAL A 338 -0.24 9.69 13.35
CA VAL A 338 0.76 9.88 12.28
C VAL A 338 1.15 11.35 12.10
N GLN A 339 0.17 12.27 12.08
CA GLN A 339 0.43 13.70 11.96
C GLN A 339 1.20 14.24 13.17
N GLY A 340 0.84 13.81 14.38
CA GLY A 340 1.54 14.18 15.61
C GLY A 340 3.00 13.72 15.61
N HIS A 341 3.26 12.50 15.16
CA HIS A 341 4.61 11.99 14.98
C HIS A 341 5.41 12.79 13.94
N GLN A 342 4.81 13.14 12.82
CA GLN A 342 5.44 13.98 11.79
C GLN A 342 5.79 15.38 12.33
N VAL A 343 4.87 16.00 13.09
CA VAL A 343 5.12 17.31 13.74
C VAL A 343 6.26 17.21 14.75
N ALA A 344 6.26 16.18 15.59
CA ALA A 344 7.32 15.95 16.58
C ALA A 344 8.67 15.72 15.90
N ALA A 345 8.70 14.86 14.88
CA ALA A 345 9.91 14.59 14.10
C ALA A 345 10.47 15.85 13.44
N GLY A 346 9.62 16.64 12.79
CA GLY A 346 10.05 17.88 12.13
C GLY A 346 10.65 18.92 13.10
N LYS A 347 10.11 18.99 14.35
CA LYS A 347 10.66 19.86 15.40
C LYS A 347 11.96 19.31 15.98
N LEU A 348 12.04 18.00 16.26
CA LEU A 348 13.26 17.36 16.77
C LEU A 348 14.38 17.39 15.73
N THR A 349 14.07 17.20 14.46
CA THR A 349 15.04 17.37 13.35
C THR A 349 15.70 18.75 13.39
N LYS A 350 14.93 19.83 13.58
CA LYS A 350 15.49 21.19 13.69
C LYS A 350 16.40 21.37 14.92
N VAL A 351 16.05 20.74 16.05
CA VAL A 351 16.87 20.74 17.25
C VAL A 351 18.20 20.05 16.97
N LEU A 352 18.16 18.87 16.36
CA LEU A 352 19.37 18.12 15.99
C LEU A 352 20.21 18.87 14.95
N GLU A 353 19.61 19.49 13.93
CA GLU A 353 20.31 20.33 12.95
C GLU A 353 21.11 21.45 13.64
N HIS A 354 20.49 22.09 14.63
CA HIS A 354 21.13 23.17 15.40
C HIS A 354 22.28 22.66 16.26
N LEU A 355 22.14 21.53 16.93
CA LEU A 355 23.11 21.01 17.89
C LEU A 355 24.28 20.26 17.24
N THR A 356 24.02 19.54 16.13
CA THR A 356 25.04 18.74 15.44
C THR A 356 25.66 19.44 14.24
N GLY A 357 25.04 20.48 13.74
CA GLY A 357 25.41 21.09 12.46
C GLY A 357 25.03 20.24 11.23
N TRP A 358 24.37 19.11 11.44
CA TRP A 358 23.87 18.29 10.35
C TRP A 358 22.84 19.05 9.54
N ARG A 359 22.63 18.60 8.31
CA ARG A 359 21.48 19.00 7.52
C ARG A 359 20.61 17.77 7.31
N ALA A 360 19.35 17.89 7.64
CA ALA A 360 18.38 16.90 7.27
C ALA A 360 18.32 16.83 5.74
N THR A 361 18.52 15.67 5.20
CA THR A 361 18.16 15.40 3.82
C THR A 361 16.65 15.22 3.82
N LYS A 362 15.93 16.30 3.51
CA LYS A 362 14.51 16.13 3.23
C LYS A 362 14.40 15.13 2.09
N PRO A 363 13.50 14.15 2.14
CA PRO A 363 13.15 13.39 0.96
C PRO A 363 12.92 14.41 -0.16
N GLY A 364 13.78 14.43 -1.18
CA GLY A 364 13.68 15.37 -2.31
C GLY A 364 14.50 16.65 -2.28
N ASP A 365 15.21 17.04 -1.24
CA ASP A 365 16.03 18.28 -1.23
C ASP A 365 17.21 18.23 -2.23
N THR A 366 17.55 17.04 -2.73
CA THR A 366 18.47 16.79 -3.84
C THR A 366 17.79 16.21 -5.07
N ALA A 367 16.47 16.11 -5.07
CA ALA A 367 15.73 15.36 -6.06
C ALA A 367 15.80 15.99 -7.43
N THR A 368 16.69 15.48 -8.23
CA THR A 368 16.50 15.48 -9.67
C THR A 368 15.45 14.45 -10.01
N ALA A 369 14.19 14.85 -10.05
CA ALA A 369 13.13 13.95 -10.50
C ALA A 369 13.34 13.63 -11.98
N LYS A 370 13.33 12.35 -12.33
CA LYS A 370 13.20 11.92 -13.72
C LYS A 370 11.77 12.20 -14.15
N LEU A 371 11.60 13.03 -15.16
CA LEU A 371 10.30 13.51 -15.62
C LEU A 371 9.82 12.73 -16.83
N SER A 372 8.55 12.35 -16.87
CA SER A 372 7.89 11.72 -18.01
C SER A 372 6.46 12.24 -18.16
N PRO A 373 5.96 12.53 -19.38
CA PRO A 373 6.72 12.59 -20.63
C PRO A 373 7.70 13.77 -20.65
N ARG A 374 8.77 13.66 -21.42
CA ARG A 374 9.75 14.74 -21.56
C ARG A 374 10.28 14.85 -22.98
N GLY A 375 10.39 16.10 -23.42
CA GLY A 375 10.89 16.45 -24.75
C GLY A 375 9.78 16.54 -25.80
N VAL A 376 10.03 17.33 -26.85
CA VAL A 376 9.08 17.61 -27.93
C VAL A 376 9.32 16.82 -29.20
N ALA A 377 10.41 16.06 -29.24
CA ALA A 377 10.78 15.24 -30.40
C ALA A 377 9.89 14.01 -30.59
N ARG A 378 9.39 13.48 -29.49
CA ARG A 378 8.38 12.39 -29.49
C ARG A 378 7.10 12.93 -28.88
N SER A 379 5.97 12.67 -29.51
CA SER A 379 4.66 13.00 -28.96
C SER A 379 4.19 11.91 -28.01
N THR A 380 3.40 12.33 -27.03
CA THR A 380 2.73 11.43 -26.06
C THR A 380 1.22 11.52 -26.18
N CYS A 381 0.49 10.65 -25.52
CA CYS A 381 -0.97 10.69 -25.48
C CYS A 381 -1.49 12.02 -24.94
N THR A 382 -2.67 12.43 -25.37
CA THR A 382 -3.35 13.65 -24.87
C THR A 382 -3.79 13.54 -23.40
N ASP A 383 -3.87 12.33 -22.87
CA ASP A 383 -4.27 11.97 -21.51
C ASP A 383 -3.10 11.45 -20.67
N THR A 384 -1.87 11.73 -21.10
CA THR A 384 -0.67 11.19 -20.44
C THR A 384 -0.62 11.54 -18.97
N PRO A 385 -0.46 10.55 -18.06
CA PRO A 385 -0.08 10.85 -16.68
C PRO A 385 1.28 11.55 -16.63
N LEU A 386 1.39 12.59 -15.83
CA LEU A 386 2.66 13.26 -15.57
C LEU A 386 3.38 12.51 -14.46
N GLN A 387 4.58 11.98 -14.74
CA GLN A 387 5.33 11.18 -13.77
C GLN A 387 6.61 11.88 -13.33
N LEU A 388 6.83 11.87 -12.02
CA LEU A 388 8.07 12.28 -11.39
C LEU A 388 8.64 11.07 -10.64
N THR A 389 9.80 10.58 -11.06
CA THR A 389 10.50 9.51 -10.35
C THR A 389 11.67 10.11 -9.59
N PHE A 390 11.62 10.01 -8.27
CA PHE A 390 12.61 10.57 -7.35
C PHE A 390 13.70 9.55 -6.99
N ASP A 391 14.76 10.01 -6.38
CA ASP A 391 15.85 9.14 -5.93
C ASP A 391 15.52 8.38 -4.64
N ALA A 392 14.53 8.85 -3.88
CA ALA A 392 14.00 8.25 -2.65
C ALA A 392 12.46 8.24 -2.68
N PRO A 393 11.79 7.46 -1.82
CA PRO A 393 10.34 7.54 -1.63
C PRO A 393 9.91 8.98 -1.39
N VAL A 394 8.78 9.36 -1.98
CA VAL A 394 8.26 10.73 -1.95
C VAL A 394 6.90 10.75 -1.25
N GLU A 395 6.62 11.83 -0.55
CA GLU A 395 5.30 12.11 0.04
C GLU A 395 4.70 13.37 -0.58
N LEU A 396 3.37 13.41 -0.61
CA LEU A 396 2.64 14.59 -1.06
C LEU A 396 2.71 15.66 0.02
N GLY A 397 2.99 16.89 -0.39
CA GLY A 397 2.95 18.04 0.52
C GLY A 397 1.52 18.42 0.92
N VAL A 398 1.41 19.41 1.78
CA VAL A 398 0.11 19.93 2.26
C VAL A 398 -0.33 21.20 1.52
N LYS A 399 0.51 21.72 0.64
CA LYS A 399 0.26 22.96 -0.14
C LYS A 399 1.15 23.01 -1.37
N GLY A 400 0.76 23.83 -2.31
CA GLY A 400 1.48 24.02 -3.57
C GLY A 400 0.65 23.60 -4.76
N ARG A 401 1.06 24.04 -5.94
CA ARG A 401 0.36 23.78 -7.20
C ARG A 401 1.26 23.06 -8.18
N LEU A 402 0.69 22.13 -8.90
CA LEU A 402 1.21 21.63 -10.17
C LEU A 402 0.33 22.22 -11.26
N GLN A 403 0.92 22.90 -12.23
CA GLN A 403 0.19 23.54 -13.33
C GLN A 403 0.74 23.08 -14.69
N VAL A 404 -0.18 22.81 -15.60
CA VAL A 404 0.13 22.54 -17.00
C VAL A 404 -0.20 23.76 -17.81
N HIS A 405 0.76 24.20 -18.61
CA HIS A 405 0.65 25.39 -19.44
C HIS A 405 0.79 25.02 -20.92
N ARG A 406 0.02 25.67 -21.78
CA ARG A 406 0.31 25.68 -23.21
C ARG A 406 1.62 26.44 -23.48
N ALA A 407 2.30 26.16 -24.56
CA ALA A 407 3.58 26.82 -24.91
C ALA A 407 3.53 28.36 -24.84
N GLY A 408 2.36 28.96 -25.07
CA GLY A 408 2.12 30.40 -24.96
C GLY A 408 1.93 30.96 -23.55
N GLY A 409 1.97 30.13 -22.52
CA GLY A 409 1.87 30.52 -21.10
C GLY A 409 0.47 30.39 -20.49
N GLU A 410 -0.54 30.06 -21.28
CA GLU A 410 -1.90 29.78 -20.79
C GLU A 410 -1.93 28.55 -19.89
N VAL A 411 -2.49 28.70 -18.69
CA VAL A 411 -2.72 27.56 -17.76
C VAL A 411 -3.92 26.78 -18.25
N VAL A 412 -3.74 25.50 -18.51
CA VAL A 412 -4.80 24.59 -19.00
C VAL A 412 -5.27 23.60 -17.94
N ASP A 413 -4.46 23.35 -16.92
CA ASP A 413 -4.83 22.51 -15.77
C ASP A 413 -4.06 22.95 -14.52
N THR A 414 -4.72 22.85 -13.37
CA THR A 414 -4.13 23.14 -12.05
C THR A 414 -4.57 22.10 -11.05
N ILE A 415 -3.60 21.55 -10.35
CA ILE A 415 -3.81 20.69 -9.18
C ILE A 415 -3.26 21.44 -7.98
N ASP A 416 -4.14 21.91 -7.08
CA ASP A 416 -3.80 22.71 -5.91
C ASP A 416 -4.10 21.93 -4.64
N LEU A 417 -3.06 21.59 -3.86
CA LEU A 417 -3.19 20.81 -2.63
C LEU A 417 -3.93 21.56 -1.53
N ALA A 418 -4.00 22.89 -1.60
CA ALA A 418 -4.69 23.72 -0.62
C ALA A 418 -6.19 23.91 -0.96
N ASP A 419 -6.61 23.57 -2.17
CA ASP A 419 -7.98 23.72 -2.66
C ASP A 419 -8.53 22.39 -3.17
N LEU A 420 -9.30 21.69 -2.34
CA LEU A 420 -9.91 20.41 -2.68
C LEU A 420 -10.77 20.46 -3.95
N ALA A 421 -11.40 21.59 -4.27
CA ALA A 421 -12.22 21.72 -5.47
C ALA A 421 -11.39 21.67 -6.77
N THR A 422 -10.17 22.19 -6.74
CA THR A 422 -9.21 22.11 -7.84
C THR A 422 -8.25 20.94 -7.74
N TYR A 423 -8.19 20.29 -6.57
CA TYR A 423 -7.34 19.12 -6.39
C TYR A 423 -7.99 17.83 -6.87
N GLN A 424 -9.27 17.63 -6.58
CA GLN A 424 -9.94 16.38 -6.88
C GLN A 424 -10.29 16.25 -8.37
N ARG A 425 -10.11 15.05 -8.88
CA ARG A 425 -10.53 14.63 -10.20
C ARG A 425 -11.87 13.90 -10.12
N SER A 426 -12.74 14.08 -11.09
CA SER A 426 -14.03 13.39 -11.13
C SER A 426 -14.18 12.57 -12.40
N VAL A 427 -14.79 11.40 -12.28
CA VAL A 427 -15.21 10.55 -13.38
C VAL A 427 -16.70 10.19 -13.17
N GLY A 428 -17.47 10.07 -14.23
CA GLY A 428 -18.87 9.67 -14.11
C GLY A 428 -19.83 10.44 -15.03
N GLY A 429 -21.01 10.78 -14.50
CA GLY A 429 -22.18 11.20 -15.27
C GLY A 429 -23.12 10.04 -15.55
N ALA A 430 -22.94 8.92 -14.83
CA ALA A 430 -23.80 7.76 -14.90
C ALA A 430 -25.17 8.01 -14.28
N ARG A 431 -26.18 7.34 -14.79
CA ARG A 431 -27.46 7.21 -14.08
C ARG A 431 -27.36 6.07 -13.07
N SER A 432 -27.72 6.34 -11.82
CA SER A 432 -27.92 5.30 -10.82
C SER A 432 -29.08 4.38 -11.19
N ASP A 433 -29.20 3.28 -10.45
CA ASP A 433 -30.40 2.40 -10.49
C ASP A 433 -31.73 3.18 -10.26
N PHE A 434 -31.64 4.42 -9.75
CA PHE A 434 -32.77 5.31 -9.48
C PHE A 434 -32.89 6.47 -10.46
N GLY A 435 -32.11 6.48 -11.54
CA GLY A 435 -32.19 7.48 -12.62
C GLY A 435 -31.43 8.79 -12.37
N GLU A 436 -30.67 8.91 -11.30
CA GLU A 436 -29.88 10.10 -10.96
C GLU A 436 -28.47 10.04 -11.54
N LEU A 437 -27.86 11.19 -11.83
CA LEU A 437 -26.51 11.27 -12.32
C LEU A 437 -25.51 11.15 -11.16
N HIS A 438 -24.56 10.22 -11.28
CA HIS A 438 -23.49 10.00 -10.32
C HIS A 438 -22.15 10.43 -10.86
N TRP A 439 -21.34 11.00 -9.97
CA TRP A 439 -19.96 11.39 -10.21
C TRP A 439 -19.09 10.88 -9.08
N TRP A 440 -17.92 10.37 -9.41
CA TRP A 440 -16.93 9.93 -8.44
C TRP A 440 -15.76 10.88 -8.46
N ALA A 441 -15.37 11.33 -7.28
CA ALA A 441 -14.16 12.09 -7.11
C ALA A 441 -13.03 11.15 -6.66
N TYR A 442 -11.84 11.36 -7.18
CA TYR A 442 -10.65 10.64 -6.75
C TYR A 442 -9.41 11.53 -6.82
N GLN A 443 -8.35 11.10 -6.13
CA GLN A 443 -7.14 11.89 -6.03
C GLN A 443 -6.34 11.84 -7.33
N PRO A 444 -5.96 12.97 -7.92
CA PRO A 444 -5.22 13.00 -9.17
C PRO A 444 -3.75 12.60 -8.98
N VAL A 445 -3.20 12.66 -7.78
CA VAL A 445 -1.81 12.30 -7.48
C VAL A 445 -1.78 10.92 -6.82
N VAL A 446 -1.14 9.98 -7.50
CA VAL A 446 -0.91 8.61 -7.01
C VAL A 446 0.57 8.42 -6.78
N ILE A 447 0.97 8.11 -5.55
CA ILE A 447 2.35 7.85 -5.18
C ILE A 447 2.55 6.34 -5.03
N ASP A 448 3.57 5.83 -5.70
CA ASP A 448 4.03 4.45 -5.60
C ASP A 448 5.55 4.46 -5.35
N GLY A 449 5.91 4.32 -4.10
CA GLY A 449 7.29 4.40 -3.64
C GLY A 449 7.97 5.71 -4.06
N ARG A 450 8.88 5.64 -5.02
CA ARG A 450 9.64 6.78 -5.53
C ARG A 450 8.98 7.50 -6.71
N THR A 451 7.85 7.01 -7.20
CA THR A 451 7.19 7.57 -8.37
C THR A 451 5.87 8.20 -8.01
N ALA A 452 5.72 9.47 -8.32
CA ALA A 452 4.45 10.18 -8.29
C ALA A 452 3.88 10.26 -9.71
N SER A 453 2.67 9.75 -9.91
CA SER A 453 1.89 9.86 -11.15
C SER A 453 0.76 10.85 -10.95
N VAL A 454 0.70 11.87 -11.79
CA VAL A 454 -0.31 12.94 -11.72
C VAL A 454 -1.24 12.84 -12.92
N TYR A 455 -2.50 12.60 -12.66
CA TYR A 455 -3.56 12.48 -13.65
C TYR A 455 -4.28 13.82 -13.79
N LEU A 456 -4.31 14.38 -14.98
CA LEU A 456 -4.92 15.68 -15.25
C LEU A 456 -6.46 15.60 -15.20
N HIS A 457 -7.12 16.74 -14.90
CA HIS A 457 -8.57 16.81 -14.86
C HIS A 457 -9.20 16.59 -16.23
N ASN A 458 -8.55 17.09 -17.29
CA ASN A 458 -9.02 16.97 -18.65
C ASN A 458 -7.90 16.48 -19.58
N ARG A 459 -8.29 15.87 -20.67
CA ARG A 459 -7.37 15.57 -21.77
C ARG A 459 -6.81 16.87 -22.35
N LEU A 460 -5.54 16.83 -22.71
CA LEU A 460 -4.88 17.93 -23.41
C LEU A 460 -5.28 17.97 -24.88
N GLU A 461 -5.20 19.12 -25.53
CA GLU A 461 -5.47 19.22 -26.96
C GLU A 461 -4.41 18.47 -27.78
N PRO A 462 -4.82 17.83 -28.88
CA PRO A 462 -3.91 17.07 -29.71
C PRO A 462 -2.95 17.95 -30.51
N GLY A 463 -1.69 17.48 -30.67
CA GLY A 463 -0.69 18.13 -31.50
C GLY A 463 -0.05 19.39 -30.89
N GLN A 464 -0.33 19.71 -29.65
CA GLN A 464 0.15 20.91 -28.95
C GLN A 464 1.43 20.65 -28.14
N ILE A 465 2.13 21.73 -27.80
CA ILE A 465 3.28 21.70 -26.88
C ILE A 465 2.85 22.29 -25.54
N TYR A 466 3.18 21.57 -24.47
CA TYR A 466 2.92 21.95 -23.09
C TYR A 466 4.19 21.99 -22.28
N TYR A 467 4.17 22.75 -21.19
CA TYR A 467 5.16 22.66 -20.13
C TYR A 467 4.47 22.59 -18.77
N VAL A 468 5.18 22.03 -17.79
CA VAL A 468 4.69 21.84 -16.43
C VAL A 468 5.51 22.63 -15.46
N THR A 469 4.84 23.32 -14.53
CA THR A 469 5.45 23.93 -13.36
C THR A 469 4.97 23.25 -12.11
N VAL A 470 5.82 23.16 -11.09
CA VAL A 470 5.51 22.56 -9.79
C VAL A 470 6.01 23.49 -8.71
N ASP A 471 5.15 23.90 -7.80
CA ASP A 471 5.54 24.76 -6.68
C ASP A 471 6.46 23.99 -5.70
N PRO A 472 7.38 24.68 -5.01
CA PRO A 472 8.12 24.10 -3.91
C PRO A 472 7.16 23.60 -2.82
N GLY A 473 7.37 22.36 -2.35
CA GLY A 473 6.53 21.76 -1.31
C GLY A 473 5.23 21.12 -1.81
N PHE A 474 5.01 21.04 -3.12
CA PHE A 474 3.96 20.18 -3.69
C PHE A 474 4.23 18.70 -3.40
N PHE A 475 5.49 18.29 -3.49
CA PHE A 475 5.99 17.06 -2.88
C PHE A 475 6.93 17.43 -1.75
N GLU A 476 6.88 16.69 -0.64
CA GLU A 476 7.73 16.97 0.51
C GLU A 476 9.22 16.98 0.12
N GLY A 477 9.91 18.06 0.49
CA GLY A 477 11.33 18.26 0.18
C GLY A 477 11.68 18.56 -1.29
N PHE A 478 10.73 18.59 -2.20
CA PHE A 478 10.98 18.91 -3.61
C PHE A 478 11.04 20.43 -3.86
N ARG A 479 12.09 20.91 -4.55
CA ARG A 479 12.27 22.34 -4.87
C ARG A 479 11.29 22.88 -5.88
N GLY A 480 10.50 22.01 -6.49
CA GLY A 480 9.60 22.37 -7.57
C GLY A 480 10.29 22.54 -8.92
N ILE A 481 9.48 22.91 -9.92
CA ILE A 481 9.91 23.16 -11.29
C ILE A 481 9.36 24.52 -11.70
N LYS A 482 10.24 25.51 -11.87
CA LYS A 482 9.87 26.89 -12.23
C LYS A 482 10.11 27.20 -13.71
N SER A 483 11.14 26.59 -14.31
CA SER A 483 11.51 26.89 -15.69
C SER A 483 10.67 26.07 -16.68
N PRO A 484 9.99 26.71 -17.65
CA PRO A 484 9.26 26.01 -18.72
C PRO A 484 10.12 24.98 -19.47
N ALA A 485 11.40 25.30 -19.69
CA ALA A 485 12.32 24.41 -20.41
C ALA A 485 12.66 23.12 -19.67
N SER A 486 12.41 23.06 -18.34
CA SER A 486 12.73 21.90 -17.52
C SER A 486 11.82 20.71 -17.78
N TRP A 487 10.55 20.97 -18.07
CA TRP A 487 9.57 19.91 -18.31
C TRP A 487 8.61 20.32 -19.43
N MET A 488 8.99 20.04 -20.66
CA MET A 488 8.19 20.25 -21.86
C MET A 488 7.92 18.94 -22.55
N PHE A 489 6.74 18.83 -23.16
CA PHE A 489 6.37 17.69 -23.99
C PHE A 489 5.39 18.11 -25.10
N ARG A 490 5.16 17.22 -26.05
CA ARG A 490 4.20 17.42 -27.15
C ARG A 490 3.16 16.31 -27.08
N THR A 491 1.88 16.65 -27.24
CA THR A 491 0.79 15.69 -27.43
C THR A 491 0.75 15.19 -28.89
N GLN A 492 0.34 13.96 -29.06
CA GLN A 492 0.07 13.36 -30.39
C GLN A 492 -1.30 13.82 -30.91
N ARG A 493 -1.59 13.47 -32.16
CA ARG A 493 -2.92 13.61 -32.72
C ARG A 493 -3.84 12.51 -32.21
N ASP A 494 -5.12 12.81 -32.10
CA ASP A 494 -6.12 11.81 -31.77
C ASP A 494 -6.25 10.77 -32.91
N PRO A 495 -6.70 9.55 -32.59
CA PRO A 495 -7.11 8.56 -33.58
C PRO A 495 -8.20 9.14 -34.50
N ALA A 496 -8.39 8.53 -35.66
CA ALA A 496 -9.50 8.92 -36.54
C ALA A 496 -10.85 8.74 -35.83
N ALA A 497 -11.72 9.71 -35.97
CA ALA A 497 -13.08 9.60 -35.43
C ALA A 497 -13.79 8.35 -35.97
N GLY A 498 -14.46 7.59 -35.09
CA GLY A 498 -15.11 6.33 -35.45
C GLY A 498 -14.19 5.13 -35.61
N SER A 499 -12.93 5.24 -35.14
CA SER A 499 -12.00 4.09 -35.05
C SER A 499 -12.63 2.94 -34.26
N LYS A 500 -12.61 1.74 -34.84
CA LYS A 500 -13.14 0.52 -34.20
C LYS A 500 -12.13 -0.20 -33.33
N ARG A 501 -10.90 0.26 -33.37
CA ARG A 501 -9.80 -0.29 -32.57
C ARG A 501 -9.00 0.88 -31.99
N LEU A 502 -8.85 0.88 -30.69
CA LEU A 502 -8.09 1.84 -29.91
C LEU A 502 -7.03 1.09 -29.12
N THR A 503 -5.92 1.74 -28.85
CA THR A 503 -4.80 1.18 -28.09
C THR A 503 -4.49 2.02 -26.86
N VAL A 504 -4.16 1.36 -25.75
CA VAL A 504 -3.79 2.01 -24.48
C VAL A 504 -2.44 1.50 -24.00
N ASP A 505 -1.50 2.42 -23.72
CA ASP A 505 -0.22 2.11 -23.07
C ASP A 505 0.19 3.27 -22.13
N GLY A 506 0.21 3.03 -20.83
CA GLY A 506 0.59 4.03 -19.82
C GLY A 506 2.02 4.58 -19.98
N ARG A 507 2.87 3.92 -20.77
CA ARG A 507 4.22 4.37 -21.09
C ARG A 507 4.29 5.34 -22.28
N GLY A 508 3.16 5.58 -22.94
CA GLY A 508 3.05 6.34 -24.19
C GLY A 508 3.28 5.49 -25.44
N GLY A 509 3.04 6.10 -26.62
CA GLY A 509 3.23 5.42 -27.92
C GLY A 509 2.01 4.62 -28.41
N ALA A 510 0.91 4.64 -27.68
CA ALA A 510 -0.42 4.18 -28.07
C ALA A 510 -1.38 5.36 -28.33
N ASP A 511 -2.62 5.09 -28.72
CA ASP A 511 -3.62 6.13 -28.93
C ASP A 511 -3.92 6.89 -27.64
N PHE A 512 -3.97 6.17 -26.50
CA PHE A 512 -4.25 6.70 -25.16
C PHE A 512 -3.26 6.14 -24.14
N CYS A 513 -3.05 6.88 -23.08
CA CYS A 513 -2.25 6.46 -21.94
C CYS A 513 -3.10 5.93 -20.78
N THR A 514 -4.39 6.20 -20.75
CA THR A 514 -5.35 5.74 -19.75
C THR A 514 -6.50 4.96 -20.39
N VAL A 515 -7.07 4.02 -19.63
CA VAL A 515 -8.21 3.22 -20.09
C VAL A 515 -9.46 4.11 -20.17
N GLN A 516 -9.63 5.01 -19.18
CA GLN A 516 -10.77 5.92 -19.17
C GLN A 516 -10.84 6.81 -20.42
N SER A 517 -9.70 7.37 -20.85
CA SER A 517 -9.72 8.25 -22.04
C SER A 517 -10.00 7.51 -23.34
N ALA A 518 -9.60 6.25 -23.45
CA ALA A 518 -10.00 5.42 -24.59
C ALA A 518 -11.53 5.20 -24.58
N ILE A 519 -12.14 4.97 -23.43
CA ILE A 519 -13.59 4.85 -23.28
C ILE A 519 -14.28 6.19 -23.60
N ASP A 520 -13.75 7.30 -23.09
CA ASP A 520 -14.28 8.64 -23.33
C ASP A 520 -14.28 9.01 -24.82
N PHE A 521 -13.31 8.52 -25.58
CA PHE A 521 -13.22 8.73 -27.01
C PHE A 521 -14.28 7.97 -27.83
N VAL A 522 -14.82 6.87 -27.32
CA VAL A 522 -15.93 6.16 -27.97
C VAL A 522 -17.15 7.08 -28.00
N PRO A 523 -17.80 7.28 -29.17
CA PRO A 523 -18.95 8.19 -29.25
C PRO A 523 -20.14 7.65 -28.47
N GLU A 524 -20.97 8.55 -27.98
CA GLU A 524 -22.29 8.22 -27.44
C GLU A 524 -23.19 7.60 -28.51
N GLY A 525 -24.05 6.68 -28.10
CA GLY A 525 -24.92 5.95 -29.01
C GLY A 525 -24.17 5.02 -29.95
N ASN A 526 -22.98 4.57 -29.59
CA ASN A 526 -22.18 3.67 -30.40
C ASN A 526 -22.92 2.37 -30.71
N THR A 527 -23.05 2.05 -32.00
CA THR A 527 -23.77 0.86 -32.50
C THR A 527 -22.83 -0.24 -33.00
N GLN A 528 -21.54 -0.02 -33.00
CA GLN A 528 -20.54 -0.96 -33.51
C GLN A 528 -19.53 -1.29 -32.42
N THR A 529 -19.08 -2.53 -32.40
CA THR A 529 -18.04 -2.95 -31.44
C THR A 529 -16.77 -2.14 -31.62
N VAL A 530 -16.39 -1.43 -30.56
CA VAL A 530 -15.09 -0.76 -30.45
C VAL A 530 -14.21 -1.60 -29.52
N ARG A 531 -13.09 -2.06 -30.07
CA ARG A 531 -12.10 -2.82 -29.34
C ARG A 531 -11.04 -1.88 -28.77
N ILE A 532 -10.77 -1.98 -27.47
CA ILE A 532 -9.71 -1.27 -26.75
C ILE A 532 -8.67 -2.28 -26.31
N ASP A 533 -7.50 -2.27 -26.96
CA ASP A 533 -6.38 -3.13 -26.60
C ASP A 533 -5.50 -2.42 -25.57
N VAL A 534 -5.38 -3.02 -24.37
CA VAL A 534 -4.63 -2.45 -23.25
C VAL A 534 -3.31 -3.19 -23.08
N ALA A 535 -2.21 -2.47 -23.21
CA ALA A 535 -0.86 -3.02 -23.07
C ALA A 535 -0.59 -3.52 -21.64
N SER A 536 0.48 -4.29 -21.48
CA SER A 536 0.95 -4.71 -20.16
C SER A 536 1.35 -3.51 -19.31
N GLY A 537 0.89 -3.49 -18.05
CA GLY A 537 1.14 -2.40 -17.09
C GLY A 537 0.08 -2.33 -16.02
N THR A 538 0.33 -1.48 -15.03
CA THR A 538 -0.63 -1.17 -13.96
C THR A 538 -1.21 0.22 -14.22
N TYR A 539 -2.53 0.27 -14.36
CA TYR A 539 -3.31 1.47 -14.59
C TYR A 539 -4.04 1.87 -13.31
N ARG A 540 -3.51 2.88 -12.62
CA ARG A 540 -4.02 3.37 -11.32
C ARG A 540 -5.11 4.41 -11.54
N GLU A 541 -6.28 3.97 -11.93
CA GLU A 541 -7.40 4.85 -12.27
C GLU A 541 -8.76 4.25 -11.88
N LEU A 542 -9.75 5.09 -11.61
CA LEU A 542 -11.16 4.72 -11.61
C LEU A 542 -11.64 4.67 -13.05
N VAL A 543 -12.27 3.58 -13.45
CA VAL A 543 -12.76 3.39 -14.82
C VAL A 543 -14.28 3.29 -14.82
N TYR A 544 -14.90 4.06 -15.73
CA TYR A 544 -16.34 4.06 -15.91
C TYR A 544 -16.75 3.99 -17.38
N VAL A 545 -17.63 3.05 -17.70
CA VAL A 545 -18.24 2.88 -19.02
C VAL A 545 -19.72 3.30 -18.93
N PRO A 546 -20.10 4.49 -19.42
CA PRO A 546 -21.46 5.00 -19.28
C PRO A 546 -22.46 4.23 -20.17
N GLN A 547 -23.71 4.18 -19.75
CA GLN A 547 -24.81 3.53 -20.47
C GLN A 547 -24.92 4.02 -21.91
N THR A 548 -24.55 5.28 -22.20
CA THR A 548 -24.59 5.89 -23.54
C THR A 548 -23.51 5.34 -24.48
N LYS A 549 -22.57 4.49 -24.01
CA LYS A 549 -21.47 3.94 -24.83
C LYS A 549 -21.48 2.41 -24.88
N PRO A 550 -22.50 1.78 -25.46
CA PRO A 550 -22.57 0.33 -25.59
C PRO A 550 -21.53 -0.21 -26.59
N ASN A 551 -21.43 -1.53 -26.69
CA ASN A 551 -20.58 -2.25 -27.65
C ASN A 551 -19.08 -2.00 -27.49
N ILE A 552 -18.57 -1.91 -26.25
CA ILE A 552 -17.14 -1.80 -25.98
C ILE A 552 -16.55 -3.15 -25.60
N THR A 553 -15.40 -3.48 -26.19
CA THR A 553 -14.62 -4.67 -25.82
C THR A 553 -13.22 -4.25 -25.37
N ILE A 554 -12.86 -4.54 -24.10
CA ILE A 554 -11.51 -4.31 -23.56
C ILE A 554 -10.73 -5.61 -23.58
N VAL A 555 -9.52 -5.57 -24.11
CA VAL A 555 -8.62 -6.75 -24.17
C VAL A 555 -7.24 -6.37 -23.62
N GLY A 556 -6.86 -6.99 -22.51
CA GLY A 556 -5.53 -6.83 -21.94
C GLY A 556 -4.45 -7.69 -22.60
N ALA A 557 -3.21 -7.47 -22.23
CA ALA A 557 -2.08 -8.28 -22.67
C ALA A 557 -1.98 -9.64 -21.93
N GLY A 558 -2.91 -9.91 -21.04
CA GLY A 558 -3.00 -11.10 -20.17
C GLY A 558 -3.34 -10.69 -18.75
N ALA A 559 -4.18 -11.47 -18.06
CA ALA A 559 -4.65 -11.14 -16.71
C ALA A 559 -3.51 -10.96 -15.66
N GLY A 560 -2.38 -11.66 -15.82
CA GLY A 560 -1.19 -11.44 -14.99
C GLY A 560 -0.29 -10.28 -15.42
N ARG A 561 -0.62 -9.56 -16.49
CA ARG A 561 0.23 -8.52 -17.08
C ARG A 561 -0.45 -7.16 -17.24
N THR A 562 -1.78 -7.12 -17.28
CA THR A 562 -2.56 -5.88 -17.38
C THR A 562 -3.44 -5.79 -16.16
N THR A 563 -3.20 -4.80 -15.31
CA THR A 563 -3.98 -4.55 -14.10
C THR A 563 -4.59 -3.15 -14.13
N ILE A 564 -5.89 -3.06 -13.92
CA ILE A 564 -6.62 -1.82 -13.68
C ILE A 564 -7.02 -1.82 -12.21
N GLY A 565 -6.65 -0.80 -11.45
CA GLY A 565 -6.97 -0.80 -10.03
C GLY A 565 -6.83 0.53 -9.34
N TYR A 566 -7.74 0.77 -8.39
CA TYR A 566 -7.74 1.97 -7.55
C TYR A 566 -8.41 1.65 -6.20
N PRO A 567 -8.02 2.28 -5.08
CA PRO A 567 -8.74 2.15 -3.83
C PRO A 567 -10.03 2.96 -3.90
N ASN A 568 -11.16 2.28 -3.81
CA ASN A 568 -12.47 2.92 -3.76
C ASN A 568 -13.43 2.07 -2.93
N ASN A 569 -14.15 2.67 -2.01
CA ASN A 569 -15.00 1.95 -1.07
C ASN A 569 -16.14 2.82 -0.53
N ASN A 570 -16.96 2.22 0.33
CA ASN A 570 -18.12 2.90 0.89
C ASN A 570 -17.78 4.06 1.84
N LEU A 571 -16.55 4.12 2.37
CA LEU A 571 -16.07 5.26 3.18
C LEU A 571 -15.59 6.42 2.29
N LEU A 572 -15.01 6.10 1.13
CA LEU A 572 -14.47 7.11 0.20
C LEU A 572 -15.54 7.71 -0.72
N ASN A 573 -16.40 6.87 -1.25
CA ASN A 573 -17.47 7.26 -2.19
C ASN A 573 -18.83 6.68 -1.82
N GLY A 574 -19.08 6.44 -0.57
CA GLY A 574 -20.31 5.85 -0.06
C GLY A 574 -21.15 6.80 0.78
N ASP A 575 -21.83 6.22 1.74
CA ASP A 575 -22.61 6.95 2.73
C ASP A 575 -21.69 7.54 3.81
N TYR A 576 -21.34 8.81 3.66
CA TYR A 576 -20.54 9.56 4.61
C TYR A 576 -21.20 9.73 5.98
N ALA A 577 -22.53 9.70 6.07
CA ALA A 577 -23.25 9.84 7.34
C ALA A 577 -23.01 8.64 8.26
N MET A 578 -22.84 7.45 7.69
CA MET A 578 -22.46 6.23 8.45
C MET A 578 -20.97 6.18 8.80
N ALA A 579 -20.13 6.81 7.99
CA ALA A 579 -18.68 6.77 8.17
C ALA A 579 -18.15 7.81 9.18
N GLY A 580 -18.98 8.77 9.60
CA GLY A 580 -18.52 9.91 10.43
C GLY A 580 -17.51 10.82 9.73
N VAL A 581 -17.35 10.67 8.43
CA VAL A 581 -16.45 11.50 7.61
C VAL A 581 -17.17 12.79 7.25
N PRO A 582 -16.55 13.98 7.47
CA PRO A 582 -17.11 15.24 7.03
C PRO A 582 -17.40 15.22 5.53
N ILE A 583 -18.56 15.78 5.14
CA ILE A 583 -19.01 15.78 3.74
C ILE A 583 -18.00 16.43 2.79
N GLU A 584 -17.22 17.37 3.30
CA GLU A 584 -16.14 18.03 2.57
C GLU A 584 -14.96 17.10 2.26
N GLN A 585 -14.83 16.01 3.01
CA GLN A 585 -13.81 14.98 2.83
C GLN A 585 -14.37 13.75 2.11
N ALA A 586 -15.69 13.66 1.94
CA ALA A 586 -16.30 12.59 1.18
C ALA A 586 -16.04 12.80 -0.32
N TYR A 587 -15.62 11.75 -1.00
CA TYR A 587 -15.37 11.78 -2.45
C TYR A 587 -16.66 11.78 -3.28
N CYS A 588 -17.81 11.71 -2.64
CA CYS A 588 -19.11 11.80 -3.27
C CYS A 588 -19.56 13.29 -3.31
N PRO A 589 -19.70 13.92 -4.48
CA PRO A 589 -20.11 15.31 -4.56
C PRO A 589 -21.50 15.52 -3.95
N ARG A 590 -21.69 16.59 -3.16
CA ARG A 590 -22.98 16.93 -2.51
C ARG A 590 -24.18 16.92 -3.45
N ARG A 591 -23.98 17.34 -4.71
CA ARG A 591 -25.04 17.36 -5.74
C ARG A 591 -25.55 15.97 -6.13
N VAL A 592 -24.83 14.92 -5.75
CA VAL A 592 -25.10 13.53 -6.08
C VAL A 592 -25.56 12.75 -4.85
N LEU A 593 -25.60 13.40 -3.68
CA LEU A 593 -26.11 12.79 -2.47
C LEU A 593 -27.65 12.86 -2.51
N PRO A 594 -28.28 11.78 -2.92
CA PRO A 594 -29.71 11.66 -2.76
C PRO A 594 -29.99 11.34 -1.30
N ASP A 595 -31.23 11.32 -0.96
CA ASP A 595 -31.88 10.77 0.20
C ASP A 595 -30.94 9.90 1.08
N PRO A 596 -30.76 10.23 2.36
CA PRO A 596 -29.89 9.47 3.29
C PRO A 596 -30.23 7.99 3.39
N ASP A 597 -31.38 7.55 2.92
CA ASP A 597 -31.76 6.13 2.84
C ASP A 597 -31.26 5.41 1.58
N ARG A 598 -30.59 6.11 0.66
CA ARG A 598 -30.07 5.55 -0.59
C ARG A 598 -28.56 5.34 -0.50
N PHE A 599 -28.18 4.22 0.06
CA PHE A 599 -26.83 3.71 0.10
C PHE A 599 -26.28 3.46 -1.32
N ASN A 600 -25.09 3.89 -1.60
CA ASN A 600 -24.28 3.60 -2.77
C ASN A 600 -24.04 4.80 -3.68
N CYS A 601 -23.32 5.77 -3.21
CA CYS A 601 -22.37 6.39 -4.10
C CYS A 601 -21.40 5.29 -4.53
N TRP A 602 -21.03 5.30 -5.74
CA TRP A 602 -20.27 4.29 -6.42
C TRP A 602 -18.92 3.96 -5.72
N ARG A 603 -18.76 2.76 -5.26
CA ARG A 603 -17.61 2.29 -4.50
C ARG A 603 -16.74 1.27 -5.26
N THR A 604 -16.87 1.25 -6.58
CA THR A 604 -16.16 0.34 -7.47
C THR A 604 -14.88 0.95 -8.04
N ALA A 605 -13.86 0.11 -8.31
CA ALA A 605 -12.70 0.53 -9.08
C ALA A 605 -13.01 0.62 -10.58
N MET A 606 -13.84 -0.30 -11.10
CA MET A 606 -14.32 -0.27 -12.48
C MET A 606 -15.83 -0.51 -12.56
N GLY A 607 -16.56 0.45 -13.15
CA GLY A 607 -18.00 0.39 -13.33
C GLY A 607 -18.44 0.39 -14.78
N VAL A 608 -19.42 -0.45 -15.11
CA VAL A 608 -19.96 -0.60 -16.46
C VAL A 608 -21.48 -0.54 -16.41
N ASP A 609 -22.03 0.55 -16.94
CA ASP A 609 -23.48 0.71 -17.12
C ASP A 609 -23.92 0.39 -18.55
N ALA A 610 -22.96 0.26 -19.45
CA ALA A 610 -23.19 0.00 -20.86
C ALA A 610 -23.62 -1.44 -21.14
N ASP A 611 -24.56 -1.59 -22.09
CA ASP A 611 -24.91 -2.86 -22.68
C ASP A 611 -23.83 -3.38 -23.64
N ASP A 612 -23.82 -4.68 -23.90
CA ASP A 612 -22.94 -5.32 -24.87
C ASP A 612 -21.44 -5.07 -24.58
N PHE A 613 -21.08 -5.05 -23.30
CA PHE A 613 -19.71 -4.87 -22.83
C PHE A 613 -19.00 -6.22 -22.74
N ALA A 614 -17.76 -6.27 -23.23
CA ALA A 614 -16.90 -7.43 -23.03
C ALA A 614 -15.53 -7.03 -22.52
N MET A 615 -14.94 -7.86 -21.65
CA MET A 615 -13.58 -7.69 -21.16
C MET A 615 -12.86 -9.03 -21.06
N SER A 616 -11.61 -9.06 -21.51
CA SER A 616 -10.78 -10.26 -21.39
C SER A 616 -9.31 -9.95 -21.10
N ASP A 617 -8.65 -10.93 -20.49
CA ASP A 617 -7.19 -10.92 -20.28
C ASP A 617 -6.70 -9.73 -19.44
N VAL A 618 -7.50 -9.31 -18.43
CA VAL A 618 -7.27 -8.17 -17.53
C VAL A 618 -7.45 -8.60 -16.09
N THR A 619 -6.64 -8.06 -15.18
CA THR A 619 -6.93 -8.02 -13.74
C THR A 619 -7.63 -6.69 -13.41
N VAL A 620 -8.75 -6.75 -12.72
CA VAL A 620 -9.38 -5.59 -12.08
C VAL A 620 -9.27 -5.76 -10.57
N GLN A 621 -8.69 -4.76 -9.90
CA GLN A 621 -8.40 -4.83 -8.48
C GLN A 621 -8.94 -3.61 -7.74
N ASN A 622 -9.70 -3.85 -6.67
CA ASN A 622 -9.94 -2.80 -5.69
C ASN A 622 -8.85 -2.85 -4.62
N LEU A 623 -8.14 -1.76 -4.43
CA LEU A 623 -7.00 -1.67 -3.51
C LEU A 623 -7.40 -1.29 -2.08
N THR A 624 -8.68 -1.30 -1.76
CA THR A 624 -9.17 -1.16 -0.39
C THR A 624 -8.64 -2.33 0.44
N PRO A 625 -7.96 -2.08 1.57
CA PRO A 625 -7.41 -3.13 2.41
C PRO A 625 -8.51 -3.94 3.10
N TYR A 626 -8.14 -5.10 3.63
CA TYR A 626 -9.00 -5.91 4.48
C TYR A 626 -9.59 -5.06 5.62
N HIS A 627 -10.86 -5.24 5.94
CA HIS A 627 -11.66 -4.40 6.84
C HIS A 627 -11.81 -2.92 6.44
N GLY A 628 -11.41 -2.53 5.24
CA GLY A 628 -11.52 -1.16 4.75
C GLY A 628 -12.90 -0.74 4.22
N SER A 629 -13.98 -1.49 4.49
CA SER A 629 -15.36 -1.30 4.03
C SER A 629 -15.66 -1.97 2.67
N GLN A 630 -16.95 -2.03 2.29
CA GLN A 630 -17.43 -2.60 1.03
C GLN A 630 -16.78 -1.92 -0.18
N ALA A 631 -16.26 -2.70 -1.11
CA ALA A 631 -15.40 -2.20 -2.17
C ALA A 631 -15.42 -3.12 -3.40
N GLU A 632 -16.31 -2.81 -4.37
CA GLU A 632 -16.32 -3.60 -5.60
C GLU A 632 -15.03 -3.36 -6.42
N ALA A 633 -14.40 -4.42 -6.89
CA ALA A 633 -13.40 -4.30 -7.95
C ALA A 633 -14.09 -4.03 -9.29
N PHE A 634 -15.13 -4.81 -9.61
CA PHE A 634 -15.92 -4.64 -10.81
C PHE A 634 -17.42 -4.57 -10.49
N ARG A 635 -18.09 -3.60 -11.08
CA ARG A 635 -19.55 -3.45 -11.05
C ARG A 635 -20.10 -3.40 -12.47
N GLY A 636 -21.00 -4.32 -12.80
CA GLY A 636 -21.71 -4.36 -14.09
C GLY A 636 -23.21 -4.17 -13.91
N ASN A 637 -23.75 -3.08 -14.44
CA ASN A 637 -25.18 -2.79 -14.44
C ASN A 637 -25.83 -3.03 -15.82
N GLY A 638 -25.03 -3.04 -16.89
CA GLY A 638 -25.53 -3.26 -18.26
C GLY A 638 -25.99 -4.67 -18.54
N GLU A 639 -26.72 -4.85 -19.60
CA GLU A 639 -27.14 -6.15 -20.13
C GLU A 639 -26.07 -6.75 -21.06
N ARG A 640 -25.93 -8.08 -21.06
CA ARG A 640 -25.02 -8.82 -21.93
C ARG A 640 -23.55 -8.50 -21.70
N ILE A 641 -23.16 -8.44 -20.42
CA ILE A 641 -21.78 -8.29 -20.01
C ILE A 641 -21.05 -9.63 -20.13
N VAL A 642 -19.86 -9.65 -20.74
CA VAL A 642 -19.00 -10.83 -20.86
C VAL A 642 -17.65 -10.57 -20.22
N LEU A 643 -17.28 -11.38 -19.23
CA LEU A 643 -15.96 -11.38 -18.59
C LEU A 643 -15.29 -12.73 -18.87
N ALA A 644 -14.17 -12.72 -19.59
CA ALA A 644 -13.47 -13.97 -19.98
C ALA A 644 -11.98 -13.87 -19.66
N ARG A 645 -11.42 -14.87 -18.97
CA ARG A 645 -10.00 -14.89 -18.57
C ARG A 645 -9.58 -13.64 -17.81
N VAL A 646 -10.46 -13.17 -16.93
CA VAL A 646 -10.18 -12.01 -16.06
C VAL A 646 -9.84 -12.46 -14.64
N ARG A 647 -9.18 -11.60 -13.90
CA ARG A 647 -9.04 -11.70 -12.44
C ARG A 647 -9.72 -10.52 -11.79
N ILE A 648 -10.64 -10.77 -10.88
CA ILE A 648 -11.34 -9.77 -10.08
C ILE A 648 -10.87 -9.91 -8.64
N LEU A 649 -10.12 -8.91 -8.16
CA LEU A 649 -9.42 -8.97 -6.89
C LEU A 649 -9.94 -7.90 -5.92
N GLY A 650 -10.34 -8.31 -4.73
CA GLY A 650 -10.83 -7.44 -3.67
C GLY A 650 -11.11 -8.24 -2.42
N TYR A 651 -11.76 -7.62 -1.45
CA TYR A 651 -12.24 -8.27 -0.23
C TYR A 651 -13.76 -8.32 -0.20
N GLN A 652 -14.44 -7.45 0.53
CA GLN A 652 -15.89 -7.46 0.60
C GLN A 652 -16.51 -6.87 -0.68
N ASP A 653 -17.51 -7.56 -1.24
CA ASP A 653 -18.32 -7.13 -2.41
C ASP A 653 -17.55 -7.09 -3.77
N SER A 654 -16.47 -7.82 -3.96
CA SER A 654 -15.53 -7.68 -5.09
C SER A 654 -16.17 -7.63 -6.48
N LEU A 655 -17.18 -8.46 -6.77
CA LEU A 655 -17.88 -8.55 -8.06
C LEU A 655 -19.38 -8.32 -7.90
N ARG A 656 -19.88 -7.18 -8.40
CA ARG A 656 -21.30 -6.87 -8.43
C ARG A 656 -21.83 -6.90 -9.85
N LEU A 657 -22.94 -7.63 -10.08
CA LEU A 657 -23.59 -7.76 -11.38
C LEU A 657 -25.12 -7.57 -11.24
N GLN A 658 -25.64 -6.54 -11.92
CA GLN A 658 -27.06 -6.17 -11.85
C GLN A 658 -27.86 -6.60 -13.09
N GLY A 659 -27.23 -6.62 -14.28
CA GLY A 659 -27.82 -7.08 -15.53
C GLY A 659 -27.48 -8.55 -15.83
N LYS A 660 -27.73 -9.00 -17.06
CA LYS A 660 -27.32 -10.34 -17.50
C LYS A 660 -25.84 -10.36 -17.80
N ALA A 661 -25.14 -11.31 -17.20
CA ALA A 661 -23.69 -11.43 -17.34
C ALA A 661 -23.23 -12.89 -17.52
N TYR A 662 -22.18 -13.05 -18.30
CA TYR A 662 -21.46 -14.31 -18.50
C TYR A 662 -20.00 -14.15 -18.09
N VAL A 663 -19.58 -14.98 -17.13
CA VAL A 663 -18.21 -15.01 -16.61
C VAL A 663 -17.60 -16.38 -16.91
N THR A 664 -16.47 -16.45 -17.60
CA THR A 664 -15.85 -17.73 -17.97
C THR A 664 -14.32 -17.68 -17.86
N ASP A 665 -13.72 -18.84 -17.57
CA ASP A 665 -12.26 -19.04 -17.49
C ASP A 665 -11.57 -18.00 -16.59
N SER A 666 -12.23 -17.60 -15.50
CA SER A 666 -11.89 -16.44 -14.72
C SER A 666 -11.64 -16.78 -13.25
N TYR A 667 -11.00 -15.83 -12.57
CA TYR A 667 -10.67 -15.93 -11.15
C TYR A 667 -11.29 -14.75 -10.42
N VAL A 668 -12.03 -15.01 -9.35
CA VAL A 668 -12.62 -14.00 -8.47
C VAL A 668 -12.25 -14.30 -7.03
N GLU A 669 -11.74 -13.33 -6.31
CA GLU A 669 -11.44 -13.47 -4.89
C GLU A 669 -12.12 -12.39 -4.04
N GLY A 670 -12.38 -12.75 -2.79
CA GLY A 670 -12.98 -11.86 -1.79
C GLY A 670 -13.28 -12.60 -0.50
N ASP A 671 -14.06 -11.98 0.37
CA ASP A 671 -14.45 -12.57 1.66
C ASP A 671 -15.96 -12.56 1.88
N VAL A 672 -16.59 -11.40 2.09
CA VAL A 672 -18.02 -11.29 2.37
C VAL A 672 -18.77 -10.87 1.11
N ASP A 673 -19.74 -11.71 0.69
CA ASP A 673 -20.64 -11.42 -0.44
C ASP A 673 -19.92 -11.06 -1.76
N PHE A 674 -18.76 -11.65 -2.01
CA PHE A 674 -17.86 -11.16 -3.03
C PHE A 674 -18.31 -11.43 -4.49
N VAL A 675 -19.36 -12.25 -4.71
CA VAL A 675 -20.15 -12.25 -5.94
C VAL A 675 -21.59 -11.89 -5.56
N TRP A 676 -22.11 -10.74 -6.00
CA TRP A 676 -23.42 -10.31 -5.57
C TRP A 676 -24.16 -9.46 -6.61
N GLY A 677 -25.45 -9.23 -6.40
CA GLY A 677 -26.29 -8.39 -7.22
C GLY A 677 -27.68 -8.95 -7.47
N THR A 678 -28.43 -8.29 -8.35
CA THR A 678 -29.80 -8.65 -8.77
C THR A 678 -29.84 -9.25 -10.17
N GLY A 679 -28.69 -9.43 -10.82
CA GLY A 679 -28.56 -9.86 -12.20
C GLY A 679 -28.79 -11.35 -12.42
N GLY A 680 -28.95 -11.75 -13.66
CA GLY A 680 -28.86 -13.13 -14.11
C GLY A 680 -27.44 -13.46 -14.51
N VAL A 681 -26.69 -14.13 -13.64
CA VAL A 681 -25.26 -14.36 -13.83
C VAL A 681 -24.98 -15.83 -14.10
N PHE A 682 -24.31 -16.11 -15.21
CA PHE A 682 -23.81 -17.45 -15.53
C PHE A 682 -22.29 -17.46 -15.40
N VAL A 683 -21.78 -18.19 -14.42
CA VAL A 683 -20.35 -18.39 -14.16
C VAL A 683 -19.93 -19.79 -14.58
N ARG A 684 -18.93 -19.92 -15.42
CA ARG A 684 -18.47 -21.19 -15.95
C ARG A 684 -16.95 -21.32 -15.93
N ASP A 685 -16.45 -22.56 -15.73
CA ASP A 685 -15.03 -22.92 -15.86
C ASP A 685 -14.10 -21.94 -15.11
N SER A 686 -14.50 -21.51 -13.91
CA SER A 686 -13.87 -20.43 -13.16
C SER A 686 -13.51 -20.84 -11.73
N GLU A 687 -12.72 -20.01 -11.06
CA GLU A 687 -12.39 -20.17 -9.65
C GLU A 687 -12.93 -19.01 -8.82
N LEU A 688 -13.60 -19.32 -7.73
CA LEU A 688 -13.99 -18.38 -6.70
C LEU A 688 -13.20 -18.70 -5.43
N LYS A 689 -12.40 -17.76 -4.95
CA LYS A 689 -11.53 -17.94 -3.79
C LYS A 689 -11.96 -17.07 -2.62
N ALA A 690 -12.33 -17.69 -1.51
CA ALA A 690 -12.56 -17.00 -0.26
C ALA A 690 -11.23 -16.69 0.43
N LEU A 691 -11.00 -15.43 0.79
CA LEU A 691 -9.79 -14.97 1.49
C LEU A 691 -9.94 -15.07 3.01
N HIS A 692 -11.16 -14.88 3.53
CA HIS A 692 -11.51 -14.95 4.94
C HIS A 692 -12.90 -15.61 5.10
N ALA A 693 -13.41 -15.64 6.34
CA ALA A 693 -14.78 -16.06 6.63
C ALA A 693 -15.81 -15.21 5.89
N GLY A 694 -16.85 -15.82 5.35
CA GLY A 694 -17.91 -15.07 4.64
C GLY A 694 -18.75 -15.89 3.69
N TYR A 695 -19.10 -15.32 2.54
CA TYR A 695 -20.02 -15.90 1.58
C TYR A 695 -19.47 -15.76 0.17
N TYR A 696 -19.43 -16.86 -0.60
CA TYR A 696 -19.07 -16.83 -2.01
C TYR A 696 -20.05 -15.98 -2.82
N ASN A 697 -21.33 -16.01 -2.49
CA ASN A 697 -22.37 -15.39 -3.29
C ASN A 697 -23.47 -14.78 -2.42
N GLN A 698 -23.99 -13.61 -2.83
CA GLN A 698 -25.21 -13.03 -2.30
C GLN A 698 -26.18 -12.71 -3.44
N VAL A 699 -27.29 -13.43 -3.51
CA VAL A 699 -28.33 -13.23 -4.51
C VAL A 699 -29.38 -12.29 -3.96
N ARG A 700 -29.68 -11.22 -4.70
CA ARG A 700 -30.69 -10.20 -4.35
C ARG A 700 -31.81 -10.08 -5.39
N ASN A 701 -32.04 -11.14 -6.14
CA ASN A 701 -33.08 -11.15 -7.18
C ASN A 701 -34.49 -11.09 -6.56
N SER A 702 -35.41 -10.44 -7.29
CA SER A 702 -36.83 -10.48 -6.99
C SER A 702 -37.42 -11.86 -7.34
N ASP A 703 -38.65 -12.12 -6.90
CA ASP A 703 -39.38 -13.38 -7.06
C ASP A 703 -39.39 -13.99 -8.48
N ASN A 704 -39.18 -13.21 -9.50
CA ASN A 704 -39.13 -13.65 -10.90
C ASN A 704 -37.73 -13.44 -11.53
N GLY A 705 -36.72 -13.15 -10.74
CA GLY A 705 -35.36 -12.91 -11.21
C GLY A 705 -34.66 -14.22 -11.63
N PRO A 706 -33.74 -14.15 -12.58
CA PRO A 706 -33.08 -15.36 -13.12
C PRO A 706 -32.07 -16.01 -12.17
N GLY A 707 -31.58 -15.31 -11.16
CA GLY A 707 -30.57 -15.82 -10.21
C GLY A 707 -29.19 -16.07 -10.83
N ASN A 708 -28.31 -16.69 -10.04
CA ASN A 708 -26.94 -17.02 -10.46
C ASN A 708 -26.78 -18.53 -10.70
N VAL A 709 -26.08 -18.88 -11.77
CA VAL A 709 -25.79 -20.26 -12.18
C VAL A 709 -24.28 -20.48 -12.23
N PHE A 710 -23.80 -21.48 -11.52
CA PHE A 710 -22.38 -21.85 -11.47
C PHE A 710 -22.20 -23.25 -12.09
N VAL A 711 -21.38 -23.36 -13.15
CA VAL A 711 -21.08 -24.59 -13.86
C VAL A 711 -19.58 -24.82 -13.93
N ASN A 712 -19.11 -25.96 -13.41
CA ASN A 712 -17.70 -26.29 -13.35
C ASN A 712 -16.85 -25.20 -12.69
N VAL A 713 -17.37 -24.65 -11.56
CA VAL A 713 -16.70 -23.61 -10.79
C VAL A 713 -16.01 -24.24 -9.58
N ARG A 714 -14.74 -23.95 -9.43
CA ARG A 714 -13.94 -24.40 -8.29
C ARG A 714 -14.09 -23.39 -7.16
N LEU A 715 -14.56 -23.82 -6.01
CA LEU A 715 -14.60 -23.05 -4.77
C LEU A 715 -13.34 -23.37 -3.97
N THR A 716 -12.54 -22.37 -3.68
CA THR A 716 -11.27 -22.49 -2.94
C THR A 716 -11.21 -21.49 -1.81
N ARG A 717 -10.25 -21.67 -0.91
CA ARG A 717 -10.02 -20.74 0.20
C ARG A 717 -8.56 -20.33 0.29
N GLY A 718 -8.31 -19.16 0.85
CA GLY A 718 -6.99 -18.69 1.25
C GLY A 718 -6.52 -19.32 2.56
N PRO A 719 -5.24 -19.17 2.90
CA PRO A 719 -4.68 -19.68 4.14
C PRO A 719 -5.30 -19.04 5.39
N GLU A 720 -5.75 -17.80 5.30
CA GLU A 720 -6.37 -17.06 6.42
C GLU A 720 -7.87 -17.35 6.60
N THR A 721 -8.42 -18.27 5.81
CA THR A 721 -9.83 -18.64 5.90
C THR A 721 -10.01 -19.81 6.89
N PRO A 722 -10.65 -19.61 8.05
CA PRO A 722 -10.87 -20.68 9.02
C PRO A 722 -11.70 -21.82 8.43
N ASP A 723 -11.56 -23.02 8.99
CA ASP A 723 -12.41 -24.16 8.64
C ASP A 723 -13.87 -23.84 8.97
N ASP A 724 -14.79 -24.34 8.14
CA ASP A 724 -16.25 -24.22 8.30
C ASP A 724 -16.77 -22.76 8.43
N SER A 725 -16.02 -21.78 7.92
CA SER A 725 -16.34 -20.34 8.03
C SER A 725 -16.85 -19.69 6.75
N VAL A 726 -16.90 -20.43 5.63
CA VAL A 726 -17.36 -19.91 4.35
C VAL A 726 -18.59 -20.66 3.87
N TYR A 727 -19.61 -19.91 3.50
CA TYR A 727 -20.88 -20.43 3.03
C TYR A 727 -21.03 -20.21 1.52
N LEU A 728 -21.78 -21.11 0.84
CA LEU A 728 -22.03 -21.02 -0.59
C LEU A 728 -22.78 -19.75 -0.98
N GLY A 729 -23.73 -19.32 -0.15
CA GLY A 729 -24.49 -18.13 -0.43
C GLY A 729 -25.25 -17.59 0.78
N ARG A 730 -25.57 -16.31 0.71
CA ARG A 730 -26.44 -15.62 1.66
C ARG A 730 -27.71 -15.15 0.95
N VAL A 731 -28.86 -15.38 1.60
CA VAL A 731 -30.18 -14.99 1.13
C VAL A 731 -30.89 -14.24 2.24
N GLU A 732 -31.40 -13.06 1.97
CA GLU A 732 -32.23 -12.29 2.89
C GLU A 732 -33.72 -12.61 2.61
N LEU A 733 -34.22 -13.71 3.18
CA LEU A 733 -35.59 -14.23 2.93
C LEU A 733 -36.71 -13.22 3.12
N ASN A 734 -36.58 -12.28 4.04
CA ASN A 734 -37.59 -11.24 4.29
C ASN A 734 -37.57 -10.09 3.27
N ARG A 735 -36.49 -9.92 2.54
CA ARG A 735 -36.29 -8.86 1.56
C ARG A 735 -36.26 -9.40 0.12
N PHE A 736 -35.80 -10.64 -0.04
CA PHE A 736 -35.65 -11.33 -1.32
C PHE A 736 -36.11 -12.79 -1.18
N PRO A 737 -37.45 -13.04 -1.08
CA PRO A 737 -37.99 -14.33 -0.66
C PRO A 737 -37.73 -15.49 -1.64
N THR A 738 -37.31 -15.23 -2.85
CA THR A 738 -37.08 -16.27 -3.90
C THR A 738 -35.62 -16.38 -4.35
N SER A 739 -34.70 -15.76 -3.64
CA SER A 739 -33.27 -15.83 -3.98
C SER A 739 -32.66 -17.18 -3.71
#